data_81ba8012e0c80f575520e9e54db42bca
#
_entry.id   81ba8012e0c80f575520e9e54db42bca
#
_cell.length_a   1.000
_cell.length_b   1.000
_cell.length_c   1.000
_cell.angle_alpha   90.00
_cell.angle_beta   90.00
_cell.angle_gamma   90.00
#
_symmetry.space_group_name_H-M   'P 1'
#
loop_
_entity.id
_entity.type
_entity.pdbx_description
1 polymer ?
#
loop_
_entity_poly.entity_id
_entity_poly.type
_entity_poly.pdbx_seq_one_letter_code
_entity_poly.pdbx_strand_id
1 'polypeptide(L)'
;MKSHARVVVIGEGAMGVGLLYHLAKEGWNDLMLIEKGELTSGSTWHAAGLVPHFIGSLNMAKVHRYGSELYQVLEEETGQATGWHGCGAIRLAVKQDEVDWFQYVQGVLKLAGSECHLVGPDEIKKLNPLLDTNGVLMGAYTPNDGHTDPSGITNAMAAGAKMHGAEIIRHNRVTDINQLENGEWEVVTEKGTVSCEHVVNAAGSFAGQVGEMVGLKVPMVNMVHQYLVTESIPEVSSLQKEIPVVRDPWSSCYYRQEQQGLVIGPYEMNAEAWGLDGIDWSFDNALLPPDTERLEPHLEKVAERIPVFGDAGIKRVVSGPITHTPDGNFLLGPAPGLKNFWMCCGASIGITQGAGAGKYLAQWMIYGQTEINVREMDARRFGDWAAGRYTLEKAIDDYERMYQVHYPGEFREPGRTQRTTPIYETLKSKGAVFGEVFGWERAKWFDSNNEGEQYSFKRNNSFSAVAEECRAVREKAGLLDLSSFAKFDIEGPDAETFMNRLCANRIPKKTGGISLVQLLTDLGGIECEGTVARLSENQFYFLSAAVAEIHDEDWLVQQCLPGEKVQIKNVTDDYSVLVLTGPKSREILSQITEADLSNEAFPWLRFHQINVSGIPVRALRVSYVGELGWELHHPMNQMQTLYEQLHQAGKAYGLSLIHI
;
A
#
# COMPACT_ATOMS: atom_id res chain seq x y z
N MET A 1 25.27 7.37 25.88
CA MET A 1 24.36 7.77 24.77
C MET A 1 24.52 9.27 24.56
N LYS A 2 24.55 9.73 23.29
CA LYS A 2 24.55 11.16 22.99
C LYS A 2 23.24 11.80 23.47
N SER A 3 23.26 13.09 23.77
CA SER A 3 22.05 13.86 24.15
C SER A 3 21.23 14.34 22.97
N HIS A 4 21.82 14.37 21.77
CA HIS A 4 21.17 14.77 20.51
C HIS A 4 21.62 13.88 19.35
N ALA A 5 20.74 13.66 18.38
CA ALA A 5 20.98 13.01 17.10
C ALA A 5 20.16 13.70 15.99
N ARG A 6 20.59 13.65 14.74
CA ARG A 6 19.75 14.06 13.61
C ARG A 6 18.57 13.11 13.42
N VAL A 7 18.85 11.81 13.42
CA VAL A 7 17.82 10.77 13.25
C VAL A 7 17.94 9.73 14.34
N VAL A 8 16.83 9.38 14.96
CA VAL A 8 16.69 8.20 15.82
C VAL A 8 15.82 7.18 15.11
N VAL A 9 16.40 6.03 14.76
CA VAL A 9 15.66 4.88 14.22
C VAL A 9 15.36 3.92 15.37
N ILE A 10 14.08 3.52 15.52
CA ILE A 10 13.62 2.61 16.57
C ILE A 10 13.41 1.23 15.97
N GLY A 11 14.26 0.26 16.31
CA GLY A 11 14.18 -1.12 15.87
C GLY A 11 15.32 -1.53 14.93
N GLU A 12 15.96 -2.65 15.23
CA GLU A 12 17.17 -3.22 14.57
C GLU A 12 16.86 -4.41 13.64
N GLY A 13 15.64 -4.51 13.10
CA GLY A 13 15.29 -5.45 12.04
C GLY A 13 15.87 -5.03 10.68
N ALA A 14 15.69 -5.87 9.65
CA ALA A 14 16.15 -5.61 8.29
C ALA A 14 15.70 -4.25 7.73
N MET A 15 14.50 -3.78 8.10
CA MET A 15 13.94 -2.49 7.67
C MET A 15 14.69 -1.31 8.29
N GLY A 16 14.82 -1.29 9.64
CA GLY A 16 15.47 -0.19 10.37
C GLY A 16 16.95 -0.08 10.08
N VAL A 17 17.66 -1.21 10.04
CA VAL A 17 19.09 -1.25 9.69
C VAL A 17 19.31 -0.90 8.21
N GLY A 18 18.40 -1.34 7.32
CA GLY A 18 18.43 -0.96 5.92
C GLY A 18 18.36 0.56 5.73
N LEU A 19 17.46 1.24 6.48
CA LEU A 19 17.38 2.69 6.46
C LEU A 19 18.66 3.34 7.03
N LEU A 20 19.12 2.89 8.19
CA LEU A 20 20.33 3.43 8.81
C LEU A 20 21.53 3.39 7.88
N TYR A 21 21.73 2.24 7.20
CA TYR A 21 22.79 2.04 6.22
C TYR A 21 22.73 3.04 5.08
N HIS A 22 21.53 3.25 4.50
CA HIS A 22 21.38 4.16 3.36
C HIS A 22 21.51 5.62 3.76
N LEU A 23 20.96 6.05 4.89
CA LEU A 23 21.16 7.42 5.41
C LEU A 23 22.64 7.72 5.61
N ALA A 24 23.39 6.77 6.22
CA ALA A 24 24.80 6.92 6.48
C ALA A 24 25.63 6.93 5.17
N LYS A 25 25.30 6.06 4.22
CA LYS A 25 25.95 5.94 2.92
C LYS A 25 25.73 7.18 2.05
N GLU A 26 24.54 7.82 2.13
CA GLU A 26 24.21 9.09 1.47
C GLU A 26 24.83 10.31 2.17
N GLY A 27 25.59 10.12 3.24
CA GLY A 27 26.37 11.15 3.92
C GLY A 27 25.65 11.90 5.03
N TRP A 28 24.46 11.47 5.44
CA TRP A 28 23.87 12.01 6.67
C TRP A 28 24.68 11.57 7.87
N ASN A 29 24.96 12.50 8.75
CA ASN A 29 25.71 12.30 9.98
C ASN A 29 24.81 12.37 11.19
N ASP A 30 25.35 11.97 12.34
CA ASP A 30 24.68 12.01 13.64
C ASP A 30 23.41 11.13 13.68
N LEU A 31 23.59 9.92 13.14
CA LEU A 31 22.55 8.91 13.07
C LEU A 31 22.64 7.94 14.25
N MET A 32 21.50 7.63 14.85
CA MET A 32 21.40 6.71 15.97
C MET A 32 20.27 5.69 15.70
N LEU A 33 20.55 4.43 15.98
CA LEU A 33 19.54 3.39 16.03
C LEU A 33 19.48 2.82 17.44
N ILE A 34 18.24 2.65 17.96
CA ILE A 34 17.98 2.17 19.33
C ILE A 34 17.19 0.87 19.26
N GLU A 35 17.67 -0.15 19.95
CA GLU A 35 17.04 -1.46 20.03
C GLU A 35 16.90 -1.94 21.48
N LYS A 36 15.76 -2.55 21.76
CA LYS A 36 15.49 -3.13 23.09
C LYS A 36 16.28 -4.38 23.42
N GLY A 37 16.59 -5.18 22.38
CA GLY A 37 17.29 -6.46 22.49
C GLY A 37 18.62 -6.51 21.72
N GLU A 38 18.87 -7.66 21.09
CA GLU A 38 20.01 -7.88 20.19
C GLU A 38 19.65 -7.60 18.74
N LEU A 39 20.66 -7.30 17.91
CA LEU A 39 20.49 -7.13 16.47
C LEU A 39 19.77 -8.35 15.88
N THR A 40 18.74 -8.08 15.07
CA THR A 40 17.88 -9.08 14.40
C THR A 40 16.90 -9.85 15.29
N SER A 41 16.86 -9.63 16.59
CA SER A 41 16.12 -10.46 17.56
C SER A 41 14.59 -10.48 17.40
N GLY A 42 14.03 -9.59 16.57
CA GLY A 42 12.61 -9.62 16.15
C GLY A 42 12.33 -10.67 15.07
N SER A 43 11.46 -10.38 14.11
CA SER A 43 11.09 -11.33 13.04
C SER A 43 12.23 -11.63 12.05
N THR A 44 13.30 -10.84 12.05
CA THR A 44 14.40 -10.98 11.09
C THR A 44 15.13 -12.32 11.23
N TRP A 45 15.55 -12.72 12.44
CA TRP A 45 16.41 -13.90 12.63
C TRP A 45 15.74 -15.23 12.29
N HIS A 46 14.40 -15.31 12.40
CA HIS A 46 13.64 -16.53 12.11
C HIS A 46 13.02 -16.53 10.70
N ALA A 47 13.34 -15.54 9.85
CA ALA A 47 12.83 -15.51 8.48
C ALA A 47 13.47 -16.62 7.62
N ALA A 48 12.71 -17.12 6.62
CA ALA A 48 13.20 -18.16 5.71
C ALA A 48 14.25 -17.67 4.70
N GLY A 49 14.47 -16.37 4.60
CA GLY A 49 15.55 -15.74 3.84
C GLY A 49 15.35 -15.63 2.34
N LEU A 50 14.16 -15.89 1.80
CA LEU A 50 13.89 -15.79 0.36
C LEU A 50 13.97 -14.35 -0.13
N VAL A 51 14.52 -14.15 -1.35
CA VAL A 51 14.64 -12.84 -2.01
C VAL A 51 14.12 -12.93 -3.46
N PRO A 52 12.77 -12.90 -3.66
CA PRO A 52 12.17 -13.01 -4.97
C PRO A 52 11.97 -11.66 -5.67
N HIS A 53 12.13 -11.64 -7.00
CA HIS A 53 11.73 -10.50 -7.85
C HIS A 53 10.27 -10.56 -8.30
N PHE A 54 9.67 -11.76 -8.38
CA PHE A 54 8.33 -11.95 -8.92
C PHE A 54 7.26 -11.25 -8.09
N ILE A 55 6.77 -10.12 -8.59
CA ILE A 55 5.68 -9.31 -8.02
C ILE A 55 4.97 -8.51 -9.10
N GLY A 56 3.66 -8.25 -8.94
CA GLY A 56 2.82 -7.57 -9.93
C GLY A 56 2.88 -6.04 -9.95
N SER A 57 3.58 -5.40 -9.01
CA SER A 57 3.79 -3.95 -8.97
C SER A 57 5.16 -3.57 -9.50
N LEU A 58 5.22 -2.55 -10.38
CA LEU A 58 6.47 -2.05 -10.95
C LEU A 58 7.41 -1.45 -9.88
N ASN A 59 6.86 -0.67 -8.97
CA ASN A 59 7.69 0.00 -7.96
C ASN A 59 8.17 -0.99 -6.91
N MET A 60 7.32 -1.92 -6.49
CA MET A 60 7.70 -3.00 -5.59
C MET A 60 8.74 -3.91 -6.24
N ALA A 61 8.65 -4.21 -7.55
CA ALA A 61 9.67 -4.96 -8.27
C ALA A 61 11.04 -4.26 -8.25
N LYS A 62 11.07 -2.92 -8.32
CA LYS A 62 12.31 -2.14 -8.15
C LYS A 62 12.86 -2.21 -6.74
N VAL A 63 11.99 -2.20 -5.71
CA VAL A 63 12.39 -2.41 -4.31
C VAL A 63 13.05 -3.77 -4.13
N HIS A 64 12.42 -4.84 -4.62
CA HIS A 64 12.94 -6.21 -4.52
C HIS A 64 14.26 -6.39 -5.29
N ARG A 65 14.31 -5.90 -6.53
CA ARG A 65 15.51 -5.94 -7.35
C ARG A 65 16.68 -5.27 -6.66
N TYR A 66 16.48 -4.06 -6.14
CA TYR A 66 17.56 -3.36 -5.43
C TYR A 66 18.07 -4.15 -4.22
N GLY A 67 17.18 -4.79 -3.45
CA GLY A 67 17.58 -5.63 -2.33
C GLY A 67 18.50 -6.78 -2.76
N SER A 68 18.13 -7.52 -3.81
CA SER A 68 18.95 -8.62 -4.30
C SER A 68 20.31 -8.16 -4.86
N GLU A 69 20.33 -7.04 -5.60
CA GLU A 69 21.57 -6.43 -6.11
C GLU A 69 22.52 -6.01 -4.98
N LEU A 70 21.98 -5.39 -3.93
CA LEU A 70 22.79 -5.00 -2.77
C LEU A 70 23.37 -6.22 -2.03
N TYR A 71 22.56 -7.24 -1.77
CA TYR A 71 23.01 -8.40 -0.98
C TYR A 71 24.14 -9.17 -1.65
N GLN A 72 24.25 -9.12 -2.98
CA GLN A 72 25.32 -9.74 -3.75
C GLN A 72 26.69 -9.07 -3.55
N VAL A 73 26.71 -7.76 -3.27
CA VAL A 73 27.94 -6.97 -3.17
C VAL A 73 28.26 -6.54 -1.73
N LEU A 74 27.33 -6.69 -0.82
CA LEU A 74 27.41 -6.14 0.54
C LEU A 74 28.51 -6.82 1.38
N GLU A 75 28.81 -8.11 1.15
CA GLU A 75 29.90 -8.82 1.81
C GLU A 75 31.26 -8.24 1.39
N GLU A 76 31.45 -7.94 0.11
CA GLU A 76 32.70 -7.31 -0.38
C GLU A 76 32.86 -5.89 0.19
N GLU A 77 31.77 -5.14 0.30
CA GLU A 77 31.76 -3.78 0.83
C GLU A 77 32.09 -3.73 2.33
N THR A 78 31.53 -4.66 3.11
CA THR A 78 31.54 -4.56 4.58
C THR A 78 32.43 -5.56 5.28
N GLY A 79 32.88 -6.61 4.58
CA GLY A 79 33.61 -7.73 5.17
C GLY A 79 32.74 -8.67 6.01
N GLN A 80 31.44 -8.46 6.07
CA GLN A 80 30.48 -9.28 6.82
C GLN A 80 29.70 -10.20 5.86
N ALA A 81 29.76 -11.50 6.12
CA ALA A 81 29.08 -12.50 5.29
C ALA A 81 27.57 -12.27 5.26
N THR A 82 26.99 -12.31 4.05
CA THR A 82 25.56 -12.18 3.80
C THR A 82 24.86 -13.52 3.68
N GLY A 83 25.61 -14.60 3.41
CA GLY A 83 25.00 -15.89 3.09
C GLY A 83 24.14 -15.84 1.83
N TRP A 84 24.48 -15.01 0.85
CA TRP A 84 23.75 -14.92 -0.42
C TRP A 84 23.97 -16.15 -1.30
N HIS A 85 22.87 -16.75 -1.74
CA HIS A 85 22.79 -17.86 -2.68
C HIS A 85 21.94 -17.45 -3.88
N GLY A 86 22.58 -17.09 -4.99
CA GLY A 86 21.93 -16.70 -6.25
C GLY A 86 21.50 -17.92 -7.06
N CYS A 87 20.64 -18.76 -6.51
CA CYS A 87 20.21 -20.03 -7.12
C CYS A 87 19.02 -19.86 -8.09
N GLY A 88 18.46 -18.65 -8.20
CA GLY A 88 17.24 -18.38 -8.94
C GLY A 88 15.96 -18.78 -8.19
N ALA A 89 14.80 -18.47 -8.78
CA ALA A 89 13.52 -18.93 -8.28
C ALA A 89 12.55 -19.31 -9.40
N ILE A 90 11.62 -20.22 -9.10
CA ILE A 90 10.56 -20.65 -10.00
C ILE A 90 9.22 -20.49 -9.27
N ARG A 91 8.27 -19.75 -9.86
CA ARG A 91 6.89 -19.80 -9.46
C ARG A 91 6.12 -20.72 -10.40
N LEU A 92 5.37 -21.69 -9.84
CA LEU A 92 4.64 -22.68 -10.64
C LEU A 92 3.23 -22.18 -10.97
N ALA A 93 2.70 -22.58 -12.12
CA ALA A 93 1.32 -22.39 -12.52
C ALA A 93 0.67 -23.74 -12.82
N VAL A 94 -0.50 -23.98 -12.23
CA VAL A 94 -1.32 -25.20 -12.43
C VAL A 94 -2.69 -24.87 -13.01
N LYS A 95 -3.01 -23.58 -13.18
CA LYS A 95 -4.25 -23.05 -13.76
C LYS A 95 -3.95 -22.04 -14.85
N GLN A 96 -4.87 -21.88 -15.82
CA GLN A 96 -4.70 -20.93 -16.92
C GLN A 96 -4.60 -19.48 -16.43
N ASP A 97 -5.36 -19.09 -15.41
CA ASP A 97 -5.31 -17.73 -14.87
C ASP A 97 -3.94 -17.40 -14.25
N GLU A 98 -3.27 -18.39 -13.68
CA GLU A 98 -1.89 -18.23 -13.17
C GLU A 98 -0.91 -18.02 -14.34
N VAL A 99 -1.10 -18.71 -15.47
CA VAL A 99 -0.32 -18.50 -16.68
C VAL A 99 -0.54 -17.10 -17.25
N ASP A 100 -1.79 -16.65 -17.33
CA ASP A 100 -2.14 -15.30 -17.81
C ASP A 100 -1.53 -14.23 -16.88
N TRP A 101 -1.56 -14.46 -15.57
CA TRP A 101 -0.89 -13.60 -14.60
C TRP A 101 0.63 -13.57 -14.78
N PHE A 102 1.27 -14.71 -15.03
CA PHE A 102 2.73 -14.75 -15.25
C PHE A 102 3.15 -13.95 -16.49
N GLN A 103 2.36 -13.94 -17.54
CA GLN A 103 2.60 -13.12 -18.73
C GLN A 103 2.53 -11.62 -18.39
N TYR A 104 1.55 -11.22 -17.57
CA TYR A 104 1.45 -9.85 -17.07
C TYR A 104 2.68 -9.48 -16.21
N VAL A 105 3.01 -10.29 -15.21
CA VAL A 105 4.15 -10.03 -14.30
C VAL A 105 5.47 -10.03 -15.05
N GLN A 106 5.67 -10.90 -16.04
CA GLN A 106 6.87 -10.87 -16.90
C GLN A 106 7.05 -9.50 -17.57
N GLY A 107 5.96 -8.89 -18.05
CA GLY A 107 5.98 -7.53 -18.59
C GLY A 107 6.37 -6.47 -17.55
N VAL A 108 5.85 -6.57 -16.35
CA VAL A 108 6.22 -5.67 -15.21
C VAL A 108 7.68 -5.82 -14.86
N LEU A 109 8.18 -7.05 -14.68
CA LEU A 109 9.57 -7.32 -14.34
C LEU A 109 10.54 -6.81 -15.42
N LYS A 110 10.19 -6.96 -16.69
CA LYS A 110 10.97 -6.39 -17.81
C LYS A 110 11.08 -4.87 -17.70
N LEU A 111 10.00 -4.18 -17.35
CA LEU A 111 10.02 -2.72 -17.13
C LEU A 111 10.85 -2.34 -15.89
N ALA A 112 10.84 -3.17 -14.85
CA ALA A 112 11.68 -3.00 -13.67
C ALA A 112 13.17 -3.30 -13.94
N GLY A 113 13.50 -3.89 -15.08
CA GLY A 113 14.85 -4.33 -15.43
C GLY A 113 15.24 -5.68 -14.82
N SER A 114 14.26 -6.46 -14.38
CA SER A 114 14.47 -7.84 -13.87
C SER A 114 14.21 -8.86 -14.95
N GLU A 115 15.04 -9.92 -14.97
CA GLU A 115 14.92 -11.02 -15.91
C GLU A 115 13.87 -12.03 -15.43
N CYS A 116 12.98 -12.47 -16.33
CA CYS A 116 11.96 -13.48 -16.05
C CYS A 116 11.65 -14.29 -17.32
N HIS A 117 11.81 -15.62 -17.23
CA HIS A 117 11.54 -16.55 -18.31
C HIS A 117 10.30 -17.40 -18.00
N LEU A 118 9.39 -17.51 -18.97
CA LEU A 118 8.29 -18.45 -18.91
C LEU A 118 8.76 -19.79 -19.46
N VAL A 119 8.78 -20.81 -18.61
CA VAL A 119 9.35 -22.12 -18.92
C VAL A 119 8.32 -23.24 -18.79
N GLY A 120 8.41 -24.24 -19.67
CA GLY A 120 7.54 -25.41 -19.62
C GLY A 120 7.97 -26.46 -18.59
N PRO A 121 7.14 -27.51 -18.35
CA PRO A 121 7.38 -28.55 -17.35
C PRO A 121 8.73 -29.28 -17.53
N ASP A 122 9.17 -29.54 -18.76
CA ASP A 122 10.45 -30.20 -19.03
C ASP A 122 11.65 -29.35 -18.60
N GLU A 123 11.56 -28.04 -18.78
CA GLU A 123 12.61 -27.12 -18.35
C GLU A 123 12.61 -26.95 -16.82
N ILE A 124 11.42 -26.90 -16.20
CA ILE A 124 11.28 -26.89 -14.74
C ILE A 124 11.97 -28.14 -14.14
N LYS A 125 11.72 -29.33 -14.74
CA LYS A 125 12.34 -30.59 -14.28
C LYS A 125 13.86 -30.59 -14.42
N LYS A 126 14.42 -29.91 -15.43
CA LYS A 126 15.88 -29.73 -15.55
C LYS A 126 16.45 -28.78 -14.51
N LEU A 127 15.74 -27.68 -14.22
CA LEU A 127 16.14 -26.69 -13.21
C LEU A 127 16.04 -27.26 -11.80
N ASN A 128 15.00 -28.02 -11.51
CA ASN A 128 14.79 -28.69 -10.23
C ASN A 128 14.36 -30.15 -10.42
N PRO A 129 15.30 -31.11 -10.42
CA PRO A 129 15.00 -32.52 -10.66
C PRO A 129 14.19 -33.21 -9.56
N LEU A 130 14.02 -32.59 -8.40
CA LEU A 130 13.22 -33.13 -7.29
C LEU A 130 11.71 -32.95 -7.49
N LEU A 131 11.30 -31.97 -8.32
CA LEU A 131 9.87 -31.67 -8.53
C LEU A 131 9.18 -32.74 -9.36
N ASP A 132 8.00 -33.15 -8.96
CA ASP A 132 7.01 -33.73 -9.86
C ASP A 132 6.30 -32.59 -10.60
N THR A 133 6.40 -32.59 -11.92
CA THR A 133 5.81 -31.57 -12.78
C THR A 133 4.43 -31.97 -13.33
N ASN A 134 3.85 -33.07 -12.86
CA ASN A 134 2.51 -33.49 -13.27
C ASN A 134 1.49 -32.41 -12.88
N GLY A 135 0.63 -32.01 -13.83
CA GLY A 135 -0.35 -30.95 -13.65
C GLY A 135 0.22 -29.52 -13.67
N VAL A 136 1.53 -29.33 -13.79
CA VAL A 136 2.15 -28.00 -13.96
C VAL A 136 2.01 -27.58 -15.43
N LEU A 137 1.45 -26.39 -15.65
CA LEU A 137 1.28 -25.80 -16.99
C LEU A 137 2.50 -24.98 -17.41
N MET A 138 3.07 -24.23 -16.47
CA MET A 138 4.16 -23.28 -16.73
C MET A 138 4.89 -22.93 -15.43
N GLY A 139 6.14 -22.46 -15.57
CA GLY A 139 6.90 -21.80 -14.51
C GLY A 139 7.33 -20.40 -14.92
N ALA A 140 7.30 -19.45 -13.98
CA ALA A 140 8.00 -18.18 -14.12
C ALA A 140 9.36 -18.31 -13.41
N TYR A 141 10.42 -18.41 -14.20
CA TYR A 141 11.80 -18.52 -13.72
C TYR A 141 12.49 -17.17 -13.70
N THR A 142 12.98 -16.76 -12.52
CA THR A 142 13.74 -15.54 -12.27
C THR A 142 15.17 -15.91 -11.86
N PRO A 143 16.16 -15.82 -12.77
CA PRO A 143 17.52 -16.34 -12.54
C PRO A 143 18.30 -15.55 -11.50
N ASN A 144 17.97 -14.28 -11.28
CA ASN A 144 18.65 -13.38 -10.35
C ASN A 144 18.05 -13.38 -8.93
N ASP A 145 17.05 -14.22 -8.68
CA ASP A 145 16.49 -14.49 -7.36
C ASP A 145 17.43 -15.41 -6.56
N GLY A 146 17.14 -15.53 -5.28
CA GLY A 146 17.86 -16.44 -4.42
C GLY A 146 17.34 -16.44 -3.00
N HIS A 147 18.22 -16.80 -2.10
CA HIS A 147 17.99 -16.65 -0.66
C HIS A 147 19.28 -16.20 0.04
N THR A 148 19.14 -15.81 1.29
CA THR A 148 20.23 -15.23 2.08
C THR A 148 20.09 -15.63 3.54
N ASP A 149 21.16 -15.44 4.33
CA ASP A 149 21.04 -15.44 5.79
C ASP A 149 20.43 -14.10 6.27
N PRO A 150 19.21 -14.10 6.83
CA PRO A 150 18.57 -12.88 7.29
C PRO A 150 19.37 -12.08 8.30
N SER A 151 20.02 -12.77 9.24
CA SER A 151 20.89 -12.12 10.21
C SER A 151 22.19 -11.62 9.56
N GLY A 152 22.73 -12.38 8.61
CA GLY A 152 23.94 -12.02 7.87
C GLY A 152 23.79 -10.70 7.13
N ILE A 153 22.74 -10.54 6.30
CA ILE A 153 22.50 -9.28 5.56
C ILE A 153 22.25 -8.09 6.49
N THR A 154 21.53 -8.31 7.58
CA THR A 154 21.23 -7.24 8.53
C THR A 154 22.48 -6.80 9.28
N ASN A 155 23.33 -7.76 9.71
CA ASN A 155 24.65 -7.46 10.30
C ASN A 155 25.57 -6.77 9.30
N ALA A 156 25.54 -7.14 8.02
CA ALA A 156 26.37 -6.52 6.98
C ALA A 156 25.95 -5.06 6.75
N MET A 157 24.64 -4.77 6.63
CA MET A 157 24.15 -3.38 6.55
C MET A 157 24.49 -2.60 7.83
N ALA A 158 24.39 -3.20 9.02
CA ALA A 158 24.78 -2.55 10.28
C ALA A 158 26.29 -2.25 10.33
N ALA A 159 27.14 -3.14 9.84
CA ALA A 159 28.56 -2.89 9.70
C ALA A 159 28.84 -1.73 8.74
N GLY A 160 28.21 -1.71 7.57
CA GLY A 160 28.30 -0.62 6.62
C GLY A 160 27.84 0.72 7.21
N ALA A 161 26.73 0.76 7.92
CA ALA A 161 26.27 1.97 8.61
C ALA A 161 27.30 2.49 9.63
N LYS A 162 27.89 1.60 10.42
CA LYS A 162 28.96 1.96 11.38
C LYS A 162 30.24 2.47 10.70
N MET A 163 30.61 1.90 9.56
CA MET A 163 31.75 2.38 8.76
C MET A 163 31.58 3.83 8.32
N HIS A 164 30.30 4.26 8.12
CA HIS A 164 29.91 5.64 7.80
C HIS A 164 29.56 6.48 9.03
N GLY A 165 29.84 6.01 10.25
CA GLY A 165 29.72 6.79 11.50
C GLY A 165 28.36 6.72 12.20
N ALA A 166 27.44 5.85 11.79
CA ALA A 166 26.20 5.64 12.51
C ALA A 166 26.43 4.91 13.86
N GLU A 167 25.63 5.27 14.86
CA GLU A 167 25.66 4.67 16.20
C GLU A 167 24.50 3.69 16.37
N ILE A 168 24.76 2.51 16.91
CA ILE A 168 23.77 1.47 17.20
C ILE A 168 23.81 1.16 18.68
N ILE A 169 22.70 1.35 19.37
CA ILE A 169 22.55 1.18 20.83
C ILE A 169 21.58 0.04 21.10
N ARG A 170 22.09 -1.06 21.58
CA ARG A 170 21.32 -2.26 21.94
C ARG A 170 20.99 -2.32 23.42
N HIS A 171 20.04 -3.21 23.79
CA HIS A 171 19.54 -3.39 25.16
C HIS A 171 19.12 -2.07 25.78
N ASN A 172 18.39 -1.26 25.01
CA ASN A 172 17.92 0.07 25.42
C ASN A 172 16.53 0.34 24.84
N ARG A 173 15.50 -0.12 25.52
CA ARG A 173 14.12 0.05 25.07
C ARG A 173 13.69 1.51 25.10
N VAL A 174 13.05 1.98 24.03
CA VAL A 174 12.31 3.24 24.01
C VAL A 174 11.06 3.08 24.88
N THR A 175 10.86 4.00 25.78
CA THR A 175 9.76 3.97 26.76
C THR A 175 8.72 5.06 26.54
N ASP A 176 9.12 6.17 25.89
CA ASP A 176 8.23 7.29 25.56
C ASP A 176 8.81 8.12 24.43
N ILE A 177 7.95 8.86 23.70
CA ILE A 177 8.34 9.76 22.61
C ILE A 177 7.49 11.02 22.69
N ASN A 178 8.13 12.19 22.83
CA ASN A 178 7.46 13.46 23.01
C ASN A 178 7.88 14.47 21.94
N GLN A 179 6.93 15.24 21.39
CA GLN A 179 7.28 16.35 20.51
C GLN A 179 7.61 17.60 21.35
N LEU A 180 8.75 18.23 21.04
CA LEU A 180 9.22 19.43 21.70
C LEU A 180 8.64 20.70 21.04
N GLU A 181 8.62 21.82 21.78
CA GLU A 181 8.11 23.11 21.28
C GLU A 181 8.88 23.64 20.06
N ASN A 182 10.15 23.26 19.91
CA ASN A 182 10.97 23.65 18.75
C ASN A 182 10.70 22.78 17.49
N GLY A 183 9.81 21.78 17.60
CA GLY A 183 9.45 20.86 16.53
C GLY A 183 10.36 19.62 16.39
N GLU A 184 11.38 19.50 17.24
CA GLU A 184 12.15 18.28 17.41
C GLU A 184 11.39 17.25 18.24
N TRP A 185 11.98 16.07 18.38
CA TRP A 185 11.46 14.97 19.17
C TRP A 185 12.38 14.65 20.34
N GLU A 186 11.79 14.28 21.47
CA GLU A 186 12.48 13.69 22.61
C GLU A 186 12.14 12.20 22.66
N VAL A 187 13.16 11.35 22.55
CA VAL A 187 13.04 9.89 22.69
C VAL A 187 13.58 9.47 24.05
N VAL A 188 12.67 9.03 24.91
CA VAL A 188 12.98 8.55 26.26
C VAL A 188 13.27 7.06 26.20
N THR A 189 14.37 6.63 26.83
CA THR A 189 14.78 5.22 26.86
C THR A 189 15.14 4.79 28.27
N GLU A 190 15.28 3.49 28.51
CA GLU A 190 15.72 2.96 29.81
C GLU A 190 17.10 3.45 30.24
N LYS A 191 17.96 3.88 29.32
CA LYS A 191 19.33 4.34 29.59
C LYS A 191 19.53 5.84 29.46
N GLY A 192 18.44 6.61 29.31
CA GLY A 192 18.48 8.06 29.22
C GLY A 192 17.64 8.58 28.05
N THR A 193 17.76 9.87 27.79
CA THR A 193 16.93 10.60 26.81
C THR A 193 17.82 11.16 25.70
N VAL A 194 17.30 11.19 24.47
CA VAL A 194 17.95 11.80 23.30
C VAL A 194 16.94 12.69 22.58
N SER A 195 17.33 13.94 22.27
CA SER A 195 16.57 14.78 21.35
C SER A 195 16.99 14.52 19.90
N CYS A 196 16.07 14.68 18.94
CA CYS A 196 16.41 14.48 17.53
C CYS A 196 15.49 15.27 16.59
N GLU A 197 16.02 15.55 15.38
CA GLU A 197 15.23 16.20 14.32
C GLU A 197 14.19 15.26 13.75
N HIS A 198 14.51 13.95 13.60
CA HIS A 198 13.65 12.94 12.99
C HIS A 198 13.58 11.67 13.85
N VAL A 199 12.38 11.11 13.98
CA VAL A 199 12.14 9.76 14.54
C VAL A 199 11.64 8.83 13.45
N VAL A 200 12.13 7.59 13.43
CA VAL A 200 11.65 6.55 12.52
C VAL A 200 11.13 5.35 13.31
N ASN A 201 9.88 5.02 13.16
CA ASN A 201 9.29 3.79 13.68
C ASN A 201 9.59 2.61 12.73
N ALA A 202 10.60 1.83 13.06
CA ALA A 202 11.01 0.60 12.38
C ALA A 202 10.89 -0.63 13.32
N ALA A 203 10.02 -0.54 14.33
CA ALA A 203 9.94 -1.48 15.46
C ALA A 203 9.27 -2.83 15.13
N GLY A 204 9.04 -3.14 13.85
CA GLY A 204 8.50 -4.44 13.41
C GLY A 204 7.21 -4.80 14.13
N SER A 205 7.18 -5.95 14.81
CA SER A 205 6.01 -6.41 15.56
C SER A 205 5.54 -5.43 16.65
N PHE A 206 6.42 -4.58 17.16
CA PHE A 206 6.12 -3.58 18.17
C PHE A 206 5.76 -2.20 17.60
N ALA A 207 5.68 -2.06 16.27
CA ALA A 207 5.46 -0.75 15.65
C ALA A 207 4.10 -0.12 16.05
N GLY A 208 3.08 -0.91 16.33
CA GLY A 208 1.81 -0.44 16.88
C GLY A 208 2.00 0.24 18.23
N GLN A 209 2.69 -0.45 19.17
CA GLN A 209 2.95 0.07 20.53
C GLN A 209 3.86 1.31 20.53
N VAL A 210 4.82 1.38 19.61
CA VAL A 210 5.64 2.59 19.42
C VAL A 210 4.80 3.74 18.83
N GLY A 211 3.87 3.43 17.90
CA GLY A 211 2.92 4.41 17.37
C GLY A 211 2.00 4.99 18.45
N GLU A 212 1.53 4.17 19.38
CA GLU A 212 0.68 4.61 20.50
C GLU A 212 1.36 5.65 21.39
N MET A 213 2.68 5.64 21.54
CA MET A 213 3.43 6.64 22.31
C MET A 213 3.25 8.06 21.74
N VAL A 214 2.94 8.18 20.45
CA VAL A 214 2.70 9.46 19.75
C VAL A 214 1.24 9.63 19.31
N GLY A 215 0.32 8.77 19.79
CA GLY A 215 -1.10 8.82 19.44
C GLY A 215 -1.44 8.29 18.04
N LEU A 216 -0.50 7.61 17.36
CA LEU A 216 -0.67 7.07 16.03
C LEU A 216 -1.21 5.63 16.07
N LYS A 217 -2.30 5.37 15.36
CA LYS A 217 -2.78 4.00 15.09
C LYS A 217 -2.09 3.44 13.85
N VAL A 218 -1.26 2.45 14.04
CA VAL A 218 -0.54 1.81 12.94
C VAL A 218 -1.38 0.66 12.37
N PRO A 219 -1.83 0.73 11.09
CA PRO A 219 -2.69 -0.29 10.50
C PRO A 219 -1.91 -1.54 10.09
N MET A 220 -1.53 -2.33 11.09
CA MET A 220 -0.86 -3.62 10.89
C MET A 220 -1.19 -4.59 12.04
N VAL A 221 -1.07 -5.87 11.75
CA VAL A 221 -1.17 -6.96 12.73
C VAL A 221 0.00 -7.93 12.55
N ASN A 222 0.29 -8.71 13.59
CA ASN A 222 1.23 -9.80 13.50
C ASN A 222 0.49 -11.10 13.19
N MET A 223 0.94 -11.81 12.16
CA MET A 223 0.45 -13.13 11.79
C MET A 223 1.44 -14.19 12.26
N VAL A 224 0.93 -15.32 12.77
CA VAL A 224 1.77 -16.48 13.08
C VAL A 224 2.14 -17.16 11.78
N HIS A 225 3.44 -17.14 11.43
CA HIS A 225 3.97 -17.84 10.26
C HIS A 225 4.89 -18.97 10.66
N GLN A 226 4.80 -20.09 9.94
CA GLN A 226 5.55 -21.30 10.25
C GLN A 226 6.28 -21.84 9.02
N TYR A 227 7.42 -22.47 9.25
CA TYR A 227 8.08 -23.31 8.27
C TYR A 227 8.81 -24.45 8.97
N LEU A 228 9.06 -25.52 8.23
CA LEU A 228 9.86 -26.63 8.71
C LEU A 228 11.20 -26.73 7.98
N VAL A 229 12.15 -27.36 8.67
CA VAL A 229 13.44 -27.77 8.12
C VAL A 229 13.52 -29.28 8.22
N THR A 230 13.84 -29.96 7.11
CA THR A 230 13.98 -31.42 7.10
C THR A 230 15.33 -31.88 7.63
N GLU A 231 15.44 -33.14 8.01
CA GLU A 231 16.70 -33.84 8.08
C GLU A 231 17.36 -33.90 6.69
N SER A 232 18.58 -34.44 6.63
CA SER A 232 19.30 -34.63 5.35
C SER A 232 18.56 -35.62 4.45
N ILE A 233 18.40 -35.22 3.18
CA ILE A 233 17.77 -36.01 2.12
C ILE A 233 18.86 -36.45 1.14
N PRO A 234 19.07 -37.79 0.91
CA PRO A 234 20.13 -38.29 0.06
C PRO A 234 20.13 -37.69 -1.35
N GLU A 235 18.94 -37.52 -1.93
CA GLU A 235 18.73 -36.95 -3.26
C GLU A 235 19.18 -35.49 -3.32
N VAL A 236 18.89 -34.68 -2.27
CA VAL A 236 19.38 -33.30 -2.14
C VAL A 236 20.89 -33.29 -2.02
N SER A 237 21.47 -34.18 -1.19
CA SER A 237 22.91 -34.29 -1.00
C SER A 237 23.67 -34.66 -2.29
N SER A 238 23.00 -35.34 -3.22
CA SER A 238 23.61 -35.77 -4.51
C SER A 238 23.57 -34.71 -5.60
N LEU A 239 22.88 -33.59 -5.40
CA LEU A 239 22.76 -32.53 -6.39
C LEU A 239 24.12 -31.88 -6.68
N GLN A 240 24.42 -31.65 -7.97
CA GLN A 240 25.65 -30.98 -8.39
C GLN A 240 25.57 -29.45 -8.27
N LYS A 241 24.35 -28.91 -8.23
CA LYS A 241 24.05 -27.48 -8.08
C LYS A 241 22.87 -27.31 -7.14
N GLU A 242 22.86 -26.21 -6.44
CA GLU A 242 21.71 -25.79 -5.64
C GLU A 242 20.49 -25.58 -6.51
N ILE A 243 19.34 -26.07 -6.07
CA ILE A 243 18.08 -25.92 -6.79
C ILE A 243 17.48 -24.53 -6.62
N PRO A 244 16.79 -23.99 -7.64
CA PRO A 244 16.06 -22.74 -7.50
C PRO A 244 15.03 -22.81 -6.38
N VAL A 245 14.81 -21.69 -5.69
CA VAL A 245 13.68 -21.52 -4.77
C VAL A 245 12.37 -21.73 -5.53
N VAL A 246 11.44 -22.51 -4.98
CA VAL A 246 10.15 -22.77 -5.62
C VAL A 246 9.03 -22.13 -4.82
N ARG A 247 8.05 -21.56 -5.52
CA ARG A 247 6.78 -21.11 -4.95
C ARG A 247 5.64 -21.78 -5.70
N ASP A 248 4.89 -22.60 -4.99
CA ASP A 248 3.85 -23.47 -5.55
C ASP A 248 2.46 -23.07 -5.03
N PRO A 249 1.62 -22.39 -5.83
CA PRO A 249 0.27 -22.02 -5.46
C PRO A 249 -0.63 -23.20 -5.10
N TRP A 250 -0.38 -24.38 -5.69
CA TRP A 250 -1.20 -25.58 -5.46
C TRP A 250 -1.08 -26.11 -4.03
N SER A 251 0.15 -26.12 -3.47
CA SER A 251 0.39 -26.47 -2.09
C SER A 251 0.31 -25.27 -1.14
N SER A 252 0.27 -24.06 -1.68
CA SER A 252 0.42 -22.78 -0.97
C SER A 252 1.75 -22.70 -0.19
N CYS A 253 2.84 -23.24 -0.75
CA CYS A 253 4.14 -23.33 -0.08
C CYS A 253 5.28 -22.72 -0.91
N TYR A 254 6.32 -22.31 -0.19
CA TYR A 254 7.64 -22.13 -0.77
C TYR A 254 8.55 -23.28 -0.35
N TYR A 255 9.53 -23.59 -1.23
CA TYR A 255 10.56 -24.61 -0.99
C TYR A 255 11.92 -24.04 -1.33
N ARG A 256 12.91 -24.29 -0.50
CA ARG A 256 14.30 -24.02 -0.84
C ARG A 256 15.22 -25.07 -0.26
N GLN A 257 16.40 -25.23 -0.86
CA GLN A 257 17.46 -26.06 -0.31
C GLN A 257 18.00 -25.42 0.97
N GLU A 258 18.25 -26.24 1.98
CA GLU A 258 18.95 -25.87 3.20
C GLU A 258 20.04 -26.90 3.48
N GLN A 259 21.26 -26.59 3.09
CA GLN A 259 22.38 -27.55 3.14
C GLN A 259 22.02 -28.86 2.39
N GLN A 260 21.84 -29.96 3.11
CA GLN A 260 21.51 -31.29 2.58
C GLN A 260 20.00 -31.62 2.71
N GLY A 261 19.18 -30.70 3.18
CA GLY A 261 17.74 -30.83 3.35
C GLY A 261 16.97 -29.73 2.66
N LEU A 262 15.72 -29.55 3.07
CA LEU A 262 14.81 -28.55 2.53
C LEU A 262 14.23 -27.68 3.66
N VAL A 263 13.96 -26.43 3.34
CA VAL A 263 13.02 -25.57 4.06
C VAL A 263 11.70 -25.59 3.31
N ILE A 264 10.60 -25.77 4.02
CA ILE A 264 9.25 -25.77 3.47
C ILE A 264 8.38 -24.89 4.34
N GLY A 265 7.80 -23.83 3.75
CA GLY A 265 6.95 -22.89 4.47
C GLY A 265 5.62 -22.68 3.76
N PRO A 266 4.52 -23.10 4.34
CA PRO A 266 3.18 -22.82 3.85
C PRO A 266 2.70 -21.44 4.28
N TYR A 267 1.80 -20.87 3.48
CA TYR A 267 0.86 -19.84 3.90
C TYR A 267 -0.49 -20.53 4.06
N GLU A 268 -0.76 -20.93 5.29
CA GLU A 268 -1.88 -21.80 5.62
C GLU A 268 -3.20 -21.03 5.70
N MET A 269 -4.28 -21.73 5.36
CA MET A 269 -5.65 -21.26 5.61
C MET A 269 -5.98 -21.30 7.11
N ASN A 270 -6.95 -20.52 7.55
CA ASN A 270 -7.27 -20.27 8.95
C ASN A 270 -6.09 -19.65 9.71
N ALA A 271 -5.46 -18.66 9.08
CA ALA A 271 -4.32 -17.97 9.61
C ALA A 271 -4.63 -17.28 10.94
N GLU A 272 -3.66 -17.30 11.84
CA GLU A 272 -3.80 -16.79 13.20
C GLU A 272 -3.07 -15.43 13.36
N ALA A 273 -3.78 -14.44 13.85
CA ALA A 273 -3.20 -13.20 14.29
C ALA A 273 -2.73 -13.29 15.74
N TRP A 274 -1.60 -12.66 16.06
CA TRP A 274 -0.98 -12.73 17.37
C TRP A 274 -0.72 -11.35 17.97
N GLY A 275 -0.84 -11.26 19.31
CA GLY A 275 -0.52 -10.04 20.05
C GLY A 275 -1.47 -8.87 19.78
N LEU A 276 -2.75 -9.15 19.52
CA LEU A 276 -3.75 -8.12 19.20
C LEU A 276 -4.00 -7.12 20.34
N ASP A 277 -3.84 -7.57 21.59
CA ASP A 277 -3.97 -6.72 22.79
C ASP A 277 -2.62 -6.12 23.25
N GLY A 278 -1.60 -6.14 22.37
CA GLY A 278 -0.24 -5.77 22.65
C GLY A 278 0.70 -6.96 22.90
N ILE A 279 1.97 -6.72 22.70
CA ILE A 279 3.04 -7.72 22.88
C ILE A 279 3.81 -7.36 24.14
N ASP A 280 4.10 -8.35 25.00
CA ASP A 280 4.96 -8.14 26.15
C ASP A 280 6.36 -7.70 25.68
N TRP A 281 6.87 -6.63 26.24
CA TRP A 281 8.17 -6.06 25.87
C TRP A 281 9.35 -7.00 26.12
N SER A 282 9.17 -8.05 26.95
CA SER A 282 10.14 -9.10 27.17
C SER A 282 10.24 -10.11 26.03
N PHE A 283 9.27 -10.13 25.08
CA PHE A 283 9.33 -10.99 23.92
C PHE A 283 10.49 -10.57 23.02
N ASP A 284 11.55 -11.36 23.03
CA ASP A 284 12.83 -11.08 22.38
C ASP A 284 13.55 -12.38 22.04
N ASN A 285 14.07 -12.50 20.82
CA ASN A 285 14.74 -13.69 20.32
C ASN A 285 13.96 -14.99 20.65
N ALA A 286 12.65 -14.95 20.50
CA ALA A 286 11.75 -16.01 20.91
C ALA A 286 10.89 -16.49 19.72
N LEU A 287 10.48 -17.75 19.78
CA LEU A 287 9.57 -18.38 18.84
C LEU A 287 8.21 -18.60 19.50
N LEU A 288 7.19 -18.67 18.68
CA LEU A 288 5.85 -19.10 19.09
C LEU A 288 5.76 -20.64 19.07
N PRO A 289 4.87 -21.26 19.83
CA PRO A 289 4.61 -22.69 19.73
C PRO A 289 4.21 -23.05 18.29
N PRO A 290 4.76 -24.15 17.73
CA PRO A 290 4.34 -24.61 16.41
C PRO A 290 2.94 -25.26 16.46
N ASP A 291 2.15 -25.02 15.42
CA ASP A 291 0.90 -25.67 15.16
C ASP A 291 1.04 -26.61 13.96
N THR A 292 1.28 -27.88 14.24
CA THR A 292 1.52 -28.89 13.19
C THR A 292 0.24 -29.31 12.48
N GLU A 293 -0.93 -29.18 13.12
CA GLU A 293 -2.21 -29.51 12.51
C GLU A 293 -2.53 -28.59 11.33
N ARG A 294 -2.18 -27.29 11.43
CA ARG A 294 -2.31 -26.34 10.32
C ARG A 294 -1.35 -26.62 9.16
N LEU A 295 -0.20 -27.22 9.43
CA LEU A 295 0.79 -27.57 8.41
C LEU A 295 0.40 -28.80 7.60
N GLU A 296 -0.22 -29.79 8.22
CA GLU A 296 -0.45 -31.13 7.66
C GLU A 296 -1.09 -31.14 6.26
N PRO A 297 -2.19 -30.41 5.96
CA PRO A 297 -2.82 -30.42 4.64
C PRO A 297 -1.91 -29.88 3.52
N HIS A 298 -0.97 -29.01 3.89
CA HIS A 298 0.02 -28.46 2.97
C HIS A 298 1.16 -29.44 2.73
N LEU A 299 1.64 -30.10 3.79
CA LEU A 299 2.74 -31.06 3.71
C LEU A 299 2.37 -32.31 2.90
N GLU A 300 1.12 -32.77 2.95
CA GLU A 300 0.61 -33.83 2.06
C GLU A 300 0.81 -33.46 0.58
N LYS A 301 0.41 -32.23 0.19
CA LYS A 301 0.62 -31.73 -1.17
C LYS A 301 2.10 -31.54 -1.53
N VAL A 302 2.92 -31.16 -0.55
CA VAL A 302 4.36 -31.06 -0.75
C VAL A 302 4.96 -32.43 -1.05
N ALA A 303 4.54 -33.51 -0.37
CA ALA A 303 4.98 -34.87 -0.63
C ALA A 303 4.60 -35.37 -2.04
N GLU A 304 3.47 -34.91 -2.58
CA GLU A 304 3.12 -35.17 -3.98
C GLU A 304 4.01 -34.35 -4.95
N ARG A 305 4.29 -33.08 -4.64
CA ARG A 305 5.10 -32.18 -5.47
C ARG A 305 6.59 -32.47 -5.43
N ILE A 306 7.09 -32.93 -4.27
CA ILE A 306 8.50 -33.29 -4.01
C ILE A 306 8.49 -34.69 -3.36
N PRO A 307 8.41 -35.78 -4.14
CA PRO A 307 8.23 -37.14 -3.57
C PRO A 307 9.29 -37.51 -2.52
N VAL A 308 10.54 -37.08 -2.69
CA VAL A 308 11.62 -37.36 -1.73
C VAL A 308 11.39 -36.72 -0.35
N PHE A 309 10.49 -35.75 -0.25
CA PHE A 309 10.09 -35.17 1.02
C PHE A 309 9.21 -36.11 1.85
N GLY A 310 8.42 -36.99 1.20
CA GLY A 310 7.52 -37.90 1.90
C GLY A 310 8.21 -38.87 2.85
N ASP A 311 9.48 -39.19 2.60
CA ASP A 311 10.32 -40.07 3.41
C ASP A 311 11.28 -39.29 4.34
N ALA A 312 11.26 -37.95 4.27
CA ALA A 312 12.20 -37.12 5.03
C ALA A 312 11.76 -36.90 6.48
N GLY A 313 12.70 -37.03 7.42
CA GLY A 313 12.49 -36.62 8.81
C GLY A 313 12.38 -35.07 8.94
N ILE A 314 11.57 -34.61 9.89
CA ILE A 314 11.51 -33.20 10.26
C ILE A 314 12.51 -32.91 11.37
N LYS A 315 13.49 -32.06 11.09
CA LYS A 315 14.51 -31.63 12.05
C LYS A 315 13.98 -30.60 13.04
N ARG A 316 13.19 -29.62 12.56
CA ARG A 316 12.57 -28.60 13.39
C ARG A 316 11.43 -27.90 12.66
N VAL A 317 10.52 -27.34 13.43
CA VAL A 317 9.51 -26.36 12.98
C VAL A 317 9.87 -25.03 13.60
N VAL A 318 9.86 -23.98 12.79
CA VAL A 318 10.06 -22.60 13.22
C VAL A 318 8.72 -21.89 13.10
N SER A 319 8.25 -21.31 14.20
CA SER A 319 6.99 -20.54 14.25
C SER A 319 7.25 -19.19 14.89
N GLY A 320 6.88 -18.12 14.22
CA GLY A 320 7.13 -16.77 14.73
C GLY A 320 6.25 -15.71 14.09
N PRO A 321 6.19 -14.50 14.68
CA PRO A 321 5.34 -13.43 14.17
C PRO A 321 5.95 -12.77 12.94
N ILE A 322 5.11 -12.52 11.93
CA ILE A 322 5.41 -11.66 10.79
C ILE A 322 4.35 -10.57 10.68
N THR A 323 4.73 -9.37 10.24
CA THR A 323 3.83 -8.22 10.19
C THR A 323 3.07 -8.16 8.88
N HIS A 324 1.77 -7.90 8.93
CA HIS A 324 0.91 -7.68 7.77
C HIS A 324 0.11 -6.39 7.89
N THR A 325 0.04 -5.65 6.80
CA THR A 325 -0.86 -4.50 6.61
C THR A 325 -2.12 -4.93 5.86
N PRO A 326 -3.14 -4.07 5.75
CA PRO A 326 -4.38 -4.44 5.05
C PRO A 326 -4.22 -4.80 3.56
N ASP A 327 -3.20 -4.28 2.90
CA ASP A 327 -2.94 -4.49 1.46
C ASP A 327 -1.65 -5.28 1.18
N GLY A 328 -0.98 -5.80 2.22
CA GLY A 328 0.26 -6.54 2.11
C GLY A 328 1.51 -5.70 1.80
N ASN A 329 1.36 -4.41 1.47
CA ASN A 329 2.50 -3.52 1.28
C ASN A 329 2.93 -2.90 2.62
N PHE A 330 4.23 -2.80 2.83
CA PHE A 330 4.76 -2.17 4.06
C PHE A 330 4.42 -0.67 4.15
N LEU A 331 4.57 -0.10 5.35
CA LEU A 331 4.35 1.31 5.64
C LEU A 331 5.67 2.07 5.55
N LEU A 332 5.77 3.01 4.63
CA LEU A 332 6.95 3.81 4.36
C LEU A 332 6.59 5.29 4.27
N GLY A 333 7.46 6.17 4.76
CA GLY A 333 7.30 7.62 4.60
C GLY A 333 6.76 8.33 5.84
N PRO A 334 6.27 9.57 5.71
CA PRO A 334 5.76 10.36 6.82
C PRO A 334 4.58 9.69 7.53
N ALA A 335 4.55 9.78 8.85
CA ALA A 335 3.37 9.38 9.63
C ALA A 335 2.28 10.46 9.52
N PRO A 336 1.00 10.09 9.37
CA PRO A 336 -0.08 11.05 9.26
C PRO A 336 -0.13 12.02 10.44
N GLY A 337 -0.17 13.33 10.19
CA GLY A 337 -0.31 14.37 11.20
C GLY A 337 0.92 14.63 12.08
N LEU A 338 2.03 13.92 11.87
CA LEU A 338 3.25 14.02 12.69
C LEU A 338 4.45 14.49 11.86
N LYS A 339 4.85 15.74 12.07
CA LYS A 339 6.00 16.30 11.35
C LYS A 339 7.30 15.62 11.78
N ASN A 340 8.12 15.19 10.80
CA ASN A 340 9.41 14.53 11.02
C ASN A 340 9.34 13.21 11.79
N PHE A 341 8.17 12.61 11.89
CA PHE A 341 7.98 11.24 12.35
C PHE A 341 7.73 10.34 11.13
N TRP A 342 8.51 9.26 10.99
CA TRP A 342 8.55 8.44 9.81
C TRP A 342 8.20 6.98 10.10
N MET A 343 7.59 6.31 9.14
CA MET A 343 7.25 4.90 9.21
C MET A 343 8.19 4.07 8.32
N CYS A 344 8.66 2.93 8.82
CA CYS A 344 9.46 1.95 8.09
C CYS A 344 9.18 0.55 8.66
N CYS A 345 7.93 0.07 8.54
CA CYS A 345 7.46 -1.15 9.22
C CYS A 345 6.34 -1.85 8.44
N GLY A 346 5.84 -2.99 8.95
CA GLY A 346 4.69 -3.70 8.35
C GLY A 346 5.04 -4.62 7.18
N ALA A 347 6.30 -4.98 6.99
CA ALA A 347 6.74 -5.84 5.88
C ALA A 347 6.57 -7.33 6.21
N SER A 348 5.71 -8.04 5.49
CA SER A 348 5.54 -9.50 5.61
C SER A 348 6.73 -10.29 5.07
N ILE A 349 7.42 -9.76 4.06
CA ILE A 349 8.63 -10.32 3.45
C ILE A 349 9.83 -9.37 3.60
N GLY A 350 10.05 -8.91 4.84
CA GLY A 350 11.00 -7.85 5.18
C GLY A 350 12.45 -8.10 4.75
N ILE A 351 12.88 -9.35 4.58
CA ILE A 351 14.21 -9.67 4.07
C ILE A 351 14.37 -9.22 2.62
N THR A 352 13.38 -9.47 1.78
CA THR A 352 13.38 -9.00 0.39
C THR A 352 13.28 -7.48 0.29
N GLN A 353 12.48 -6.87 1.18
CA GLN A 353 12.04 -5.47 1.06
C GLN A 353 12.95 -4.49 1.83
N GLY A 354 13.64 -4.95 2.89
CA GLY A 354 14.29 -4.06 3.85
C GLY A 354 15.36 -3.14 3.27
N ALA A 355 16.21 -3.65 2.39
CA ALA A 355 17.25 -2.84 1.75
C ALA A 355 16.63 -1.76 0.82
N GLY A 356 15.66 -2.15 -0.02
CA GLY A 356 15.00 -1.22 -0.92
C GLY A 356 14.13 -0.20 -0.19
N ALA A 357 13.40 -0.61 0.83
CA ALA A 357 12.65 0.30 1.70
C ALA A 357 13.57 1.32 2.36
N GLY A 358 14.70 0.85 2.89
CA GLY A 358 15.73 1.71 3.48
C GLY A 358 16.26 2.75 2.49
N LYS A 359 16.62 2.34 1.25
CA LYS A 359 17.08 3.24 0.20
C LYS A 359 16.04 4.33 -0.11
N TYR A 360 14.82 3.93 -0.41
CA TYR A 360 13.82 4.89 -0.87
C TYR A 360 13.34 5.79 0.27
N LEU A 361 13.29 5.30 1.51
CA LEU A 361 13.02 6.19 2.65
C LEU A 361 14.17 7.17 2.89
N ALA A 362 15.42 6.74 2.79
CA ALA A 362 16.57 7.63 2.89
C ALA A 362 16.51 8.75 1.83
N GLN A 363 16.23 8.40 0.57
CA GLN A 363 16.02 9.39 -0.49
C GLN A 363 14.90 10.38 -0.14
N TRP A 364 13.77 9.87 0.37
CA TRP A 364 12.63 10.71 0.74
C TRP A 364 12.97 11.67 1.87
N MET A 365 13.66 11.18 2.92
CA MET A 365 14.09 12.01 4.05
C MET A 365 15.13 13.06 3.65
N ILE A 366 16.07 12.72 2.76
CA ILE A 366 17.19 13.60 2.36
C ILE A 366 16.76 14.62 1.30
N TYR A 367 16.01 14.16 0.28
CA TYR A 367 15.73 14.94 -0.93
C TYR A 367 14.27 15.40 -1.02
N GLY A 368 13.40 15.00 -0.08
CA GLY A 368 11.95 15.28 -0.11
C GLY A 368 11.19 14.48 -1.17
N GLN A 369 11.86 13.64 -1.96
CA GLN A 369 11.25 12.77 -2.98
C GLN A 369 12.13 11.55 -3.27
N THR A 370 11.54 10.54 -3.92
CA THR A 370 12.22 9.31 -4.32
C THR A 370 12.35 9.19 -5.84
N GLU A 371 13.29 8.37 -6.30
CA GLU A 371 13.48 8.06 -7.74
C GLU A 371 12.39 7.15 -8.32
N ILE A 372 11.57 6.53 -7.46
CA ILE A 372 10.41 5.71 -7.84
C ILE A 372 9.13 6.28 -7.22
N ASN A 373 7.97 5.88 -7.74
CA ASN A 373 6.71 6.22 -7.09
C ASN A 373 6.49 5.29 -5.87
N VAL A 374 6.40 5.88 -4.67
CA VAL A 374 6.22 5.16 -3.41
C VAL A 374 4.79 5.23 -2.85
N ARG A 375 3.83 5.74 -3.60
CA ARG A 375 2.43 5.92 -3.17
C ARG A 375 1.78 4.64 -2.64
N GLU A 376 2.06 3.50 -3.25
CA GLU A 376 1.54 2.20 -2.78
C GLU A 376 2.14 1.74 -1.45
N MET A 377 3.22 2.38 -0.98
CA MET A 377 3.88 2.12 0.31
C MET A 377 3.67 3.26 1.31
N ASP A 378 3.21 4.44 0.86
CA ASP A 378 3.03 5.62 1.72
C ASP A 378 2.10 5.28 2.90
N ALA A 379 2.57 5.51 4.13
CA ALA A 379 1.80 5.23 5.34
C ALA A 379 0.48 6.01 5.37
N ARG A 380 0.43 7.18 4.73
CA ARG A 380 -0.74 8.06 4.63
C ARG A 380 -1.80 7.58 3.63
N ARG A 381 -1.64 6.39 3.02
CA ARG A 381 -2.72 5.75 2.24
C ARG A 381 -3.84 5.21 3.14
N PHE A 382 -3.58 5.05 4.43
CA PHE A 382 -4.54 4.63 5.43
C PHE A 382 -4.85 5.77 6.39
N GLY A 383 -6.14 5.91 6.75
CA GLY A 383 -6.61 6.77 7.82
C GLY A 383 -7.13 5.95 9.01
N ASP A 384 -7.72 6.63 9.99
CA ASP A 384 -8.28 6.00 11.19
C ASP A 384 -9.34 4.92 10.91
N TRP A 385 -10.00 4.99 9.75
CA TRP A 385 -10.96 4.00 9.26
C TRP A 385 -10.35 2.61 9.07
N ALA A 386 -9.04 2.52 8.83
CA ALA A 386 -8.34 1.27 8.62
C ALA A 386 -8.01 0.51 9.92
N ALA A 387 -8.27 1.10 11.10
CA ALA A 387 -7.91 0.47 12.39
C ALA A 387 -8.80 -0.74 12.75
N GLY A 388 -8.30 -1.57 13.65
CA GLY A 388 -9.06 -2.64 14.29
C GLY A 388 -9.50 -3.74 13.33
N ARG A 389 -10.82 -4.00 13.24
CA ARG A 389 -11.40 -5.10 12.46
C ARG A 389 -10.97 -5.10 10.99
N TYR A 390 -10.92 -3.93 10.35
CA TYR A 390 -10.53 -3.83 8.95
C TYR A 390 -9.12 -4.37 8.69
N THR A 391 -8.14 -3.88 9.47
CA THR A 391 -6.76 -4.35 9.36
C THR A 391 -6.65 -5.84 9.63
N LEU A 392 -7.32 -6.34 10.67
CA LEU A 392 -7.26 -7.75 11.03
C LEU A 392 -7.79 -8.66 9.91
N GLU A 393 -9.01 -8.41 9.43
CA GLU A 393 -9.64 -9.26 8.41
C GLU A 393 -8.92 -9.19 7.06
N LYS A 394 -8.43 -8.00 6.67
CA LYS A 394 -7.62 -7.82 5.45
C LYS A 394 -6.26 -8.52 5.54
N ALA A 395 -5.57 -8.42 6.67
CA ALA A 395 -4.27 -9.06 6.87
C ALA A 395 -4.37 -10.60 6.89
N ILE A 396 -5.43 -11.15 7.48
CA ILE A 396 -5.72 -12.59 7.41
C ILE A 396 -5.93 -13.02 5.95
N ASP A 397 -6.79 -12.30 5.22
CA ASP A 397 -7.05 -12.59 3.80
C ASP A 397 -5.77 -12.47 2.94
N ASP A 398 -4.94 -11.45 3.18
CA ASP A 398 -3.67 -11.28 2.48
C ASP A 398 -2.69 -12.41 2.74
N TYR A 399 -2.56 -12.84 4.00
CA TYR A 399 -1.73 -13.97 4.38
C TYR A 399 -2.19 -15.27 3.69
N GLU A 400 -3.47 -15.60 3.79
CA GLU A 400 -4.04 -16.84 3.23
C GLU A 400 -3.95 -16.90 1.71
N ARG A 401 -3.93 -15.73 1.05
CA ARG A 401 -3.89 -15.60 -0.40
C ARG A 401 -2.52 -15.24 -0.98
N MET A 402 -1.45 -15.35 -0.21
CA MET A 402 -0.08 -14.98 -0.62
C MET A 402 0.33 -15.58 -1.98
N TYR A 403 -0.15 -16.78 -2.31
CA TYR A 403 0.17 -17.46 -3.57
C TYR A 403 -0.97 -17.46 -4.59
N GLN A 404 -2.10 -16.85 -4.28
CA GLN A 404 -3.22 -16.77 -5.24
C GLN A 404 -2.95 -15.73 -6.32
N VAL A 405 -3.71 -15.82 -7.39
CA VAL A 405 -3.69 -14.86 -8.50
C VAL A 405 -4.25 -13.54 -8.02
N HIS A 406 -3.61 -12.44 -8.42
CA HIS A 406 -4.12 -11.09 -8.23
C HIS A 406 -4.69 -10.59 -9.56
N TYR A 407 -6.01 -10.54 -9.67
CA TYR A 407 -6.67 -10.08 -10.88
C TYR A 407 -6.69 -8.54 -10.99
N PRO A 408 -6.65 -7.99 -12.20
CA PRO A 408 -6.85 -6.57 -12.40
C PRO A 408 -8.22 -6.12 -11.86
N GLY A 409 -8.21 -5.07 -11.04
CA GLY A 409 -9.44 -4.51 -10.46
C GLY A 409 -10.15 -5.42 -9.43
N GLU A 410 -9.43 -6.38 -8.87
CA GLU A 410 -9.92 -7.23 -7.77
C GLU A 410 -10.07 -6.43 -6.48
N PHE A 411 -11.23 -6.58 -5.83
CA PHE A 411 -11.49 -6.06 -4.50
C PHE A 411 -11.92 -7.21 -3.60
N ARG A 412 -11.22 -7.38 -2.50
CA ARG A 412 -11.44 -8.48 -1.57
C ARG A 412 -12.48 -8.11 -0.51
N GLU A 413 -13.39 -9.04 -0.21
CA GLU A 413 -14.53 -8.83 0.68
C GLU A 413 -14.18 -8.65 2.17
N PRO A 414 -13.19 -9.37 2.76
CA PRO A 414 -12.89 -9.24 4.18
C PRO A 414 -12.61 -7.78 4.59
N GLY A 415 -13.07 -7.40 5.78
CA GLY A 415 -12.92 -6.04 6.32
C GLY A 415 -13.91 -4.99 5.77
N ARG A 416 -14.63 -5.27 4.68
CA ARG A 416 -15.67 -4.38 4.13
C ARG A 416 -16.94 -4.47 5.01
N THR A 417 -17.80 -3.49 5.09
CA THR A 417 -17.77 -2.13 4.53
C THR A 417 -17.26 -1.15 5.59
N GLN A 418 -16.45 -0.15 5.22
CA GLN A 418 -15.95 0.86 6.17
C GLN A 418 -16.64 2.21 5.98
N ARG A 419 -16.62 2.75 4.77
CA ARG A 419 -17.20 4.05 4.44
C ARG A 419 -18.20 3.89 3.30
N THR A 420 -19.43 4.34 3.50
CA THR A 420 -20.50 4.29 2.52
C THR A 420 -21.14 5.66 2.35
N THR A 421 -21.71 5.92 1.18
CA THR A 421 -22.54 7.10 0.95
C THR A 421 -23.99 6.82 1.36
N PRO A 422 -24.82 7.85 1.63
CA PRO A 422 -26.23 7.66 1.97
C PRO A 422 -27.05 6.90 0.93
N ILE A 423 -26.61 6.86 -0.34
CA ILE A 423 -27.28 6.12 -1.42
C ILE A 423 -26.73 4.71 -1.66
N TYR A 424 -25.80 4.22 -0.84
CA TYR A 424 -25.17 2.91 -1.01
C TYR A 424 -26.20 1.78 -1.16
N GLU A 425 -27.13 1.65 -0.22
CA GLU A 425 -28.19 0.61 -0.27
C GLU A 425 -29.15 0.83 -1.45
N THR A 426 -29.40 2.08 -1.82
CA THR A 426 -30.21 2.42 -3.01
C THR A 426 -29.54 1.93 -4.30
N LEU A 427 -28.25 2.19 -4.46
CA LEU A 427 -27.48 1.71 -5.63
C LEU A 427 -27.37 0.20 -5.64
N LYS A 428 -27.11 -0.42 -4.48
CA LYS A 428 -27.05 -1.88 -4.31
C LYS A 428 -28.34 -2.55 -4.75
N SER A 429 -29.49 -2.00 -4.34
CA SER A 429 -30.81 -2.50 -4.75
C SER A 429 -31.08 -2.38 -6.26
N LYS A 430 -30.29 -1.56 -6.97
CA LYS A 430 -30.37 -1.37 -8.43
C LYS A 430 -29.31 -2.18 -9.18
N GLY A 431 -28.63 -3.11 -8.50
CA GLY A 431 -27.65 -3.98 -9.07
C GLY A 431 -26.22 -3.42 -9.11
N ALA A 432 -25.91 -2.37 -8.34
CA ALA A 432 -24.54 -1.89 -8.26
C ALA A 432 -23.59 -2.97 -7.69
N VAL A 433 -22.54 -3.28 -8.41
CA VAL A 433 -21.39 -4.05 -7.96
C VAL A 433 -20.37 -3.07 -7.44
N PHE A 434 -19.98 -3.24 -6.17
CA PHE A 434 -19.10 -2.31 -5.49
C PHE A 434 -17.66 -2.81 -5.45
N GLY A 435 -16.73 -1.85 -5.51
CA GLY A 435 -15.33 -2.02 -5.15
C GLY A 435 -14.95 -1.08 -4.04
N GLU A 436 -13.99 -1.48 -3.22
CA GLU A 436 -13.47 -0.65 -2.15
C GLU A 436 -12.29 0.20 -2.65
N VAL A 437 -12.31 1.50 -2.36
CA VAL A 437 -11.19 2.40 -2.64
C VAL A 437 -10.87 3.17 -1.36
N PHE A 438 -9.81 2.75 -0.67
CA PHE A 438 -9.37 3.36 0.59
C PHE A 438 -10.52 3.56 1.59
N GLY A 439 -11.17 2.45 1.90
CA GLY A 439 -12.31 2.38 2.83
C GLY A 439 -13.66 2.76 2.22
N TRP A 440 -13.71 3.51 1.11
CA TRP A 440 -14.96 3.89 0.46
C TRP A 440 -15.51 2.80 -0.44
N GLU A 441 -16.81 2.50 -0.30
CA GLU A 441 -17.55 1.68 -1.26
C GLU A 441 -17.93 2.51 -2.48
N ARG A 442 -17.52 2.06 -3.68
CA ARG A 442 -17.78 2.75 -4.95
C ARG A 442 -18.40 1.78 -5.95
N ALA A 443 -19.47 2.21 -6.62
CA ALA A 443 -20.07 1.43 -7.71
C ALA A 443 -19.06 1.30 -8.86
N LYS A 444 -18.76 0.07 -9.26
CA LYS A 444 -17.87 -0.27 -10.39
C LYS A 444 -18.64 -0.42 -11.70
N TRP A 445 -19.84 -0.96 -11.62
CA TRP A 445 -20.76 -1.18 -12.73
C TRP A 445 -22.11 -1.62 -12.19
N PHE A 446 -23.13 -1.68 -13.07
CA PHE A 446 -24.46 -2.10 -12.68
C PHE A 446 -24.84 -3.42 -13.34
N ASP A 447 -24.99 -4.47 -12.53
CA ASP A 447 -25.30 -5.83 -12.93
C ASP A 447 -26.82 -6.05 -13.02
N SER A 448 -27.37 -5.93 -14.22
CA SER A 448 -28.78 -6.18 -14.47
C SER A 448 -29.19 -7.66 -14.41
N ASN A 449 -28.21 -8.57 -14.51
CA ASN A 449 -28.43 -10.01 -14.57
C ASN A 449 -28.19 -10.72 -13.23
N ASN A 450 -27.64 -9.99 -12.24
CA ASN A 450 -27.27 -10.53 -10.93
C ASN A 450 -26.26 -11.70 -10.99
N GLU A 451 -25.29 -11.60 -11.92
CA GLU A 451 -24.22 -12.59 -12.12
C GLU A 451 -23.06 -12.42 -11.16
N GLY A 452 -22.91 -11.22 -10.58
CA GLY A 452 -21.77 -10.82 -9.75
C GLY A 452 -20.50 -10.55 -10.55
N GLU A 453 -19.45 -10.13 -9.88
CA GLU A 453 -18.14 -9.83 -10.48
C GLU A 453 -17.41 -11.13 -10.86
N GLN A 454 -16.94 -11.23 -12.10
CA GLN A 454 -16.09 -12.33 -12.57
C GLN A 454 -14.73 -11.77 -12.98
N TYR A 455 -13.74 -11.94 -12.11
CA TYR A 455 -12.38 -11.45 -12.36
C TYR A 455 -11.68 -12.22 -13.48
N SER A 456 -10.94 -11.51 -14.32
CA SER A 456 -10.21 -12.11 -15.45
C SER A 456 -9.10 -11.18 -15.95
N PHE A 457 -8.03 -11.73 -16.52
CA PHE A 457 -7.04 -10.98 -17.32
C PHE A 457 -7.55 -10.63 -18.73
N LYS A 458 -8.72 -11.14 -19.11
CA LYS A 458 -9.44 -10.84 -20.36
C LYS A 458 -10.64 -9.94 -20.05
N ARG A 459 -11.47 -9.68 -21.06
CA ARG A 459 -12.75 -9.00 -20.86
C ARG A 459 -13.64 -9.83 -19.94
N ASN A 460 -14.12 -9.21 -18.87
CA ASN A 460 -15.02 -9.83 -17.91
C ASN A 460 -16.49 -9.58 -18.27
N ASN A 461 -17.41 -10.06 -17.45
CA ASN A 461 -18.85 -9.95 -17.65
C ASN A 461 -19.39 -8.51 -17.51
N SER A 462 -18.66 -7.58 -16.85
CA SER A 462 -19.05 -6.17 -16.76
C SER A 462 -18.96 -5.41 -18.10
N PHE A 463 -18.19 -5.93 -19.09
CA PHE A 463 -17.87 -5.20 -20.33
C PHE A 463 -19.11 -4.70 -21.09
N SER A 464 -20.16 -5.49 -21.19
CA SER A 464 -21.40 -5.11 -21.91
C SER A 464 -22.17 -4.02 -21.18
N ALA A 465 -22.29 -4.13 -19.84
CA ALA A 465 -22.94 -3.15 -19.00
C ALA A 465 -22.20 -1.79 -19.05
N VAL A 466 -20.88 -1.82 -18.89
CA VAL A 466 -20.02 -0.64 -18.99
C VAL A 466 -20.14 0.03 -20.38
N ALA A 467 -20.22 -0.76 -21.46
CA ALA A 467 -20.41 -0.22 -22.80
C ALA A 467 -21.78 0.47 -22.99
N GLU A 468 -22.84 -0.01 -22.31
CA GLU A 468 -24.15 0.64 -22.30
C GLU A 468 -24.14 1.93 -21.49
N GLU A 469 -23.51 1.93 -20.33
CA GLU A 469 -23.31 3.14 -19.51
C GLU A 469 -22.55 4.23 -20.28
N CYS A 470 -21.46 3.86 -20.96
CA CYS A 470 -20.72 4.77 -21.83
C CYS A 470 -21.57 5.36 -22.96
N ARG A 471 -22.40 4.54 -23.61
CA ARG A 471 -23.33 5.04 -24.64
C ARG A 471 -24.37 5.98 -24.08
N ALA A 472 -24.91 5.68 -22.89
CA ALA A 472 -25.89 6.56 -22.23
C ALA A 472 -25.29 7.95 -21.93
N VAL A 473 -24.03 8.02 -21.45
CA VAL A 473 -23.33 9.30 -21.22
C VAL A 473 -23.12 10.06 -22.54
N ARG A 474 -22.77 9.38 -23.62
CA ARG A 474 -22.52 10.02 -24.93
C ARG A 474 -23.79 10.51 -25.62
N GLU A 475 -24.88 9.81 -25.48
CA GLU A 475 -26.10 10.06 -26.26
C GLU A 475 -27.23 10.68 -25.42
N LYS A 476 -27.23 10.47 -24.11
CA LYS A 476 -28.32 10.84 -23.20
C LYS A 476 -27.78 11.58 -21.96
N ALA A 477 -27.76 10.90 -20.83
CA ALA A 477 -27.19 11.38 -19.57
C ALA A 477 -26.80 10.21 -18.64
N GLY A 478 -25.80 10.47 -17.80
CA GLY A 478 -25.40 9.60 -16.70
C GLY A 478 -25.45 10.31 -15.36
N LEU A 479 -25.74 9.56 -14.31
CA LEU A 479 -25.68 10.00 -12.91
C LEU A 479 -24.69 9.10 -12.14
N LEU A 480 -23.73 9.72 -11.46
CA LEU A 480 -22.59 9.07 -10.84
C LEU A 480 -22.39 9.59 -9.42
N ASP A 481 -22.08 8.69 -8.49
CA ASP A 481 -21.61 9.03 -7.13
C ASP A 481 -20.10 9.21 -7.11
N LEU A 482 -19.65 10.45 -6.89
CA LEU A 482 -18.24 10.84 -6.79
C LEU A 482 -17.86 11.25 -5.36
N SER A 483 -18.67 10.94 -4.37
CA SER A 483 -18.52 11.44 -3.00
C SER A 483 -17.22 11.05 -2.31
N SER A 484 -16.58 9.96 -2.74
CA SER A 484 -15.32 9.49 -2.17
C SER A 484 -14.11 10.38 -2.47
N PHE A 485 -14.18 11.31 -3.43
CA PHE A 485 -13.09 12.24 -3.70
C PHE A 485 -12.82 13.15 -2.52
N ALA A 486 -11.54 13.40 -2.25
CA ALA A 486 -11.12 14.26 -1.16
C ALA A 486 -11.52 15.73 -1.41
N LYS A 487 -11.99 16.39 -0.37
CA LYS A 487 -12.53 17.75 -0.40
C LYS A 487 -12.01 18.56 0.77
N PHE A 488 -11.38 19.70 0.48
CA PHE A 488 -10.81 20.58 1.49
C PHE A 488 -11.32 22.00 1.32
N ASP A 489 -11.87 22.59 2.39
CA ASP A 489 -12.08 24.03 2.49
C ASP A 489 -10.80 24.67 3.02
N ILE A 490 -10.24 25.62 2.25
CA ILE A 490 -9.02 26.38 2.59
C ILE A 490 -9.42 27.84 2.70
N GLU A 491 -9.36 28.39 3.90
CA GLU A 491 -9.85 29.73 4.20
C GLU A 491 -8.95 30.52 5.12
N GLY A 492 -9.03 31.83 5.00
CA GLY A 492 -8.29 32.77 5.83
C GLY A 492 -7.71 33.94 5.04
N PRO A 493 -7.25 34.99 5.73
CA PRO A 493 -6.67 36.17 5.09
C PRO A 493 -5.51 35.87 4.13
N ASP A 494 -4.73 34.82 4.42
CA ASP A 494 -3.55 34.46 3.65
C ASP A 494 -3.80 33.27 2.70
N ALA A 495 -5.06 32.78 2.57
CA ALA A 495 -5.39 31.60 1.77
C ALA A 495 -5.02 31.76 0.28
N GLU A 496 -5.18 32.94 -0.33
CA GLU A 496 -4.76 33.20 -1.71
C GLU A 496 -3.25 33.10 -1.88
N THR A 497 -2.49 33.69 -0.96
CA THR A 497 -1.02 33.65 -0.97
C THR A 497 -0.51 32.23 -0.78
N PHE A 498 -1.08 31.51 0.19
CA PHE A 498 -0.81 30.10 0.46
C PHE A 498 -1.01 29.24 -0.79
N MET A 499 -2.21 29.29 -1.39
CA MET A 499 -2.53 28.48 -2.57
C MET A 499 -1.65 28.85 -3.79
N ASN A 500 -1.35 30.14 -4.04
CA ASN A 500 -0.45 30.54 -5.11
C ASN A 500 0.99 30.09 -4.89
N ARG A 501 1.43 29.95 -3.64
CA ARG A 501 2.78 29.46 -3.31
C ARG A 501 2.89 27.95 -3.61
N LEU A 502 1.84 27.17 -3.34
CA LEU A 502 1.87 25.71 -3.50
C LEU A 502 1.58 25.26 -4.93
N CYS A 503 0.73 26.00 -5.67
CA CYS A 503 0.33 25.61 -7.01
C CYS A 503 1.36 26.03 -8.06
N ALA A 504 1.72 25.12 -8.94
CA ALA A 504 2.62 25.39 -10.07
C ALA A 504 2.04 26.38 -11.09
N ASN A 505 0.72 26.41 -11.24
CA ASN A 505 0.00 27.32 -12.10
C ASN A 505 -0.87 28.29 -11.27
N ARG A 506 -1.36 29.33 -11.93
CA ARG A 506 -2.17 30.35 -11.25
C ARG A 506 -3.53 29.81 -10.82
N ILE A 507 -3.88 30.05 -9.57
CA ILE A 507 -5.23 29.79 -9.06
C ILE A 507 -6.25 30.81 -9.63
N PRO A 508 -7.57 30.55 -9.54
CA PRO A 508 -8.59 31.45 -10.06
C PRO A 508 -8.54 32.81 -9.36
N LYS A 509 -8.46 33.91 -10.14
CA LYS A 509 -8.43 35.28 -9.63
C LYS A 509 -9.82 35.79 -9.23
N LYS A 510 -10.88 35.32 -9.90
CA LYS A 510 -12.27 35.78 -9.68
C LYS A 510 -13.04 34.72 -8.92
N THR A 511 -13.87 35.14 -7.99
CA THR A 511 -14.89 34.30 -7.37
C THR A 511 -15.69 33.55 -8.43
N GLY A 512 -15.96 32.27 -8.20
CA GLY A 512 -16.60 31.38 -9.16
C GLY A 512 -15.65 30.78 -10.21
N GLY A 513 -14.38 31.14 -10.23
CA GLY A 513 -13.40 30.53 -11.14
C GLY A 513 -12.94 29.15 -10.64
N ILE A 514 -12.61 28.27 -11.59
CA ILE A 514 -12.05 26.93 -11.34
C ILE A 514 -10.76 26.78 -12.13
N SER A 515 -9.75 26.16 -11.54
CA SER A 515 -8.50 25.76 -12.21
C SER A 515 -8.09 24.35 -11.80
N LEU A 516 -7.59 23.58 -12.76
CA LEU A 516 -6.83 22.37 -12.48
C LEU A 516 -5.41 22.82 -12.08
N VAL A 517 -4.88 22.28 -11.01
CA VAL A 517 -3.59 22.67 -10.45
C VAL A 517 -2.73 21.46 -10.11
N GLN A 518 -1.41 21.64 -10.19
CA GLN A 518 -0.42 20.70 -9.67
C GLN A 518 0.29 21.36 -8.49
N LEU A 519 0.39 20.63 -7.39
CA LEU A 519 1.22 20.95 -6.24
C LEU A 519 2.56 20.24 -6.42
N LEU A 520 3.66 20.94 -6.23
CA LEU A 520 5.00 20.43 -6.55
C LEU A 520 5.86 20.28 -5.29
N THR A 521 6.75 19.30 -5.32
CA THR A 521 7.92 19.24 -4.42
C THR A 521 8.91 20.34 -4.77
N ASP A 522 9.86 20.63 -3.87
CA ASP A 522 10.93 21.62 -4.10
C ASP A 522 11.82 21.27 -5.30
N LEU A 523 11.89 20.01 -5.68
CA LEU A 523 12.61 19.54 -6.87
C LEU A 523 11.76 19.53 -8.14
N GLY A 524 10.50 19.97 -8.06
CA GLY A 524 9.58 20.09 -9.21
C GLY A 524 8.86 18.78 -9.56
N GLY A 525 8.92 17.76 -8.72
CA GLY A 525 8.06 16.56 -8.82
C GLY A 525 6.61 16.90 -8.50
N ILE A 526 5.66 16.20 -9.11
CA ILE A 526 4.24 16.38 -8.81
C ILE A 526 3.92 15.65 -7.51
N GLU A 527 3.59 16.42 -6.48
CA GLU A 527 3.14 15.89 -5.19
C GLU A 527 1.65 15.53 -5.24
N CYS A 528 0.84 16.44 -5.76
CA CYS A 528 -0.60 16.28 -5.90
C CYS A 528 -1.12 16.98 -7.14
N GLU A 529 -2.17 16.43 -7.76
CA GLU A 529 -2.98 17.10 -8.77
C GLU A 529 -4.41 17.26 -8.25
N GLY A 530 -4.99 18.43 -8.43
CA GLY A 530 -6.34 18.69 -7.95
C GLY A 530 -7.03 19.82 -8.69
N THR A 531 -8.27 20.05 -8.30
CA THR A 531 -9.10 21.15 -8.80
C THR A 531 -9.29 22.19 -7.70
N VAL A 532 -9.02 23.45 -7.99
CA VAL A 532 -9.28 24.59 -7.08
C VAL A 532 -10.44 25.40 -7.60
N ALA A 533 -11.48 25.55 -6.80
CA ALA A 533 -12.57 26.51 -7.03
C ALA A 533 -12.45 27.67 -6.02
N ARG A 534 -12.55 28.92 -6.48
CA ARG A 534 -12.58 30.11 -5.60
C ARG A 534 -14.00 30.40 -5.19
N LEU A 535 -14.35 30.11 -3.93
CA LEU A 535 -15.70 30.30 -3.40
C LEU A 535 -15.97 31.75 -3.03
N SER A 536 -14.97 32.44 -2.46
CA SER A 536 -15.03 33.87 -2.12
C SER A 536 -13.62 34.50 -2.22
N GLU A 537 -13.47 35.72 -1.72
CA GLU A 537 -12.18 36.43 -1.72
C GLU A 537 -11.09 35.61 -0.99
N ASN A 538 -11.42 35.04 0.16
CA ASN A 538 -10.50 34.38 1.06
C ASN A 538 -10.86 32.90 1.32
N GLN A 539 -11.63 32.27 0.43
CA GLN A 539 -12.05 30.88 0.57
C GLN A 539 -11.91 30.13 -0.75
N PHE A 540 -11.22 29.01 -0.67
CA PHE A 540 -10.97 28.09 -1.78
C PHE A 540 -11.47 26.70 -1.44
N TYR A 541 -11.94 25.99 -2.44
CA TYR A 541 -12.35 24.60 -2.36
C TYR A 541 -11.40 23.78 -3.20
N PHE A 542 -10.60 22.93 -2.56
CA PHE A 542 -9.63 22.06 -3.21
C PHE A 542 -10.15 20.64 -3.23
N LEU A 543 -10.08 20.02 -4.39
CA LEU A 543 -10.58 18.66 -4.65
C LEU A 543 -9.44 17.82 -5.19
N SER A 544 -9.26 16.61 -4.64
CA SER A 544 -8.25 15.66 -5.09
C SER A 544 -8.78 14.22 -5.08
N ALA A 545 -7.94 13.26 -5.43
CA ALA A 545 -8.33 11.86 -5.53
C ALA A 545 -8.63 11.23 -4.16
N ALA A 546 -9.61 10.34 -4.09
CA ALA A 546 -9.98 9.63 -2.86
C ALA A 546 -8.80 8.90 -2.17
N VAL A 547 -7.89 8.34 -2.97
CA VAL A 547 -6.68 7.65 -2.49
C VAL A 547 -5.71 8.57 -1.78
N ALA A 548 -5.79 9.85 -2.03
CA ALA A 548 -4.85 10.85 -1.53
C ALA A 548 -5.40 11.68 -0.35
N GLU A 549 -6.60 11.37 0.17
CA GLU A 549 -7.27 12.18 1.18
C GLU A 549 -6.35 12.51 2.37
N ILE A 550 -5.83 11.51 3.06
CA ILE A 550 -4.97 11.70 4.23
C ILE A 550 -3.61 12.28 3.85
N HIS A 551 -3.05 11.81 2.73
CA HIS A 551 -1.78 12.33 2.21
C HIS A 551 -1.86 13.83 1.90
N ASP A 552 -2.89 14.26 1.18
CA ASP A 552 -3.02 15.63 0.72
C ASP A 552 -3.36 16.56 1.89
N GLU A 553 -4.19 16.11 2.86
CA GLU A 553 -4.45 16.85 4.09
C GLU A 553 -3.16 17.09 4.88
N ASP A 554 -2.42 16.00 5.15
CA ASP A 554 -1.15 16.06 5.89
C ASP A 554 -0.15 16.99 5.18
N TRP A 555 0.01 16.83 3.87
CA TRP A 555 0.93 17.65 3.09
C TRP A 555 0.54 19.15 3.12
N LEU A 556 -0.74 19.47 2.89
CA LEU A 556 -1.22 20.86 2.94
C LEU A 556 -0.98 21.50 4.30
N VAL A 557 -1.28 20.79 5.39
CA VAL A 557 -1.08 21.26 6.76
C VAL A 557 0.41 21.53 7.05
N GLN A 558 1.28 20.62 6.62
CA GLN A 558 2.72 20.78 6.81
C GLN A 558 3.33 21.92 6.02
N GLN A 559 2.68 22.39 4.93
CA GLN A 559 3.11 23.54 4.15
C GLN A 559 2.75 24.90 4.78
N CYS A 560 1.95 24.94 5.84
CA CYS A 560 1.65 26.21 6.52
C CYS A 560 2.91 26.79 7.17
N LEU A 561 3.18 28.07 6.88
CA LEU A 561 4.32 28.79 7.47
C LEU A 561 3.97 29.35 8.85
N PRO A 562 4.95 29.52 9.75
CA PRO A 562 4.72 30.15 11.04
C PRO A 562 4.08 31.54 10.89
N GLY A 563 2.93 31.74 11.53
CA GLY A 563 2.18 33.01 11.49
C GLY A 563 1.27 33.21 10.28
N GLU A 564 1.26 32.28 9.30
CA GLU A 564 0.34 32.31 8.17
C GLU A 564 -1.10 31.99 8.64
N LYS A 565 -2.04 32.89 8.33
CA LYS A 565 -3.42 32.80 8.79
C LYS A 565 -4.29 32.06 7.77
N VAL A 566 -4.10 30.77 7.70
CA VAL A 566 -4.84 29.82 6.85
C VAL A 566 -5.42 28.71 7.71
N GLN A 567 -6.68 28.38 7.50
CA GLN A 567 -7.33 27.20 8.06
C GLN A 567 -7.60 26.22 6.91
N ILE A 568 -7.20 24.97 7.09
CA ILE A 568 -7.45 23.86 6.19
C ILE A 568 -8.42 22.93 6.91
N LYS A 569 -9.55 22.64 6.29
CA LYS A 569 -10.56 21.72 6.83
C LYS A 569 -10.84 20.64 5.80
N ASN A 570 -10.63 19.39 6.17
CA ASN A 570 -11.14 18.25 5.43
C ASN A 570 -12.68 18.19 5.57
N VAL A 571 -13.38 18.31 4.46
CA VAL A 571 -14.84 18.29 4.39
C VAL A 571 -15.35 17.13 3.54
N THR A 572 -14.54 16.09 3.40
CA THR A 572 -14.87 14.90 2.59
C THR A 572 -16.13 14.23 3.09
N ASP A 573 -16.30 14.11 4.39
CA ASP A 573 -17.49 13.50 5.01
C ASP A 573 -18.66 14.50 5.17
N ASP A 574 -18.42 15.82 5.04
CA ASP A 574 -19.46 16.84 5.12
C ASP A 574 -20.25 16.97 3.81
N TYR A 575 -19.61 16.71 2.66
CA TYR A 575 -20.18 16.90 1.32
C TYR A 575 -20.15 15.62 0.51
N SER A 576 -21.31 15.21 0.00
CA SER A 576 -21.43 14.25 -1.08
C SER A 576 -21.40 14.94 -2.45
N VAL A 577 -21.14 14.14 -3.48
CA VAL A 577 -21.01 14.64 -4.86
C VAL A 577 -21.78 13.73 -5.80
N LEU A 578 -22.80 14.28 -6.44
CA LEU A 578 -23.49 13.64 -7.57
C LEU A 578 -23.05 14.33 -8.86
N VAL A 579 -22.54 13.55 -9.82
CA VAL A 579 -22.16 14.05 -11.14
C VAL A 579 -23.29 13.73 -12.11
N LEU A 580 -23.87 14.79 -12.69
CA LEU A 580 -24.82 14.68 -13.78
C LEU A 580 -24.12 15.07 -15.08
N THR A 581 -23.97 14.12 -16.00
CA THR A 581 -23.19 14.33 -17.23
C THR A 581 -23.90 13.78 -18.47
N GLY A 582 -23.54 14.29 -19.64
CA GLY A 582 -24.11 13.92 -20.93
C GLY A 582 -24.91 15.04 -21.60
N PRO A 583 -25.25 14.91 -22.89
CA PRO A 583 -25.90 15.98 -23.67
C PRO A 583 -27.27 16.43 -23.10
N LYS A 584 -27.95 15.57 -22.32
CA LYS A 584 -29.25 15.87 -21.69
C LYS A 584 -29.15 16.38 -20.25
N SER A 585 -27.94 16.54 -19.71
CA SER A 585 -27.73 16.94 -18.32
C SER A 585 -28.32 18.32 -18.00
N ARG A 586 -28.25 19.29 -18.94
CA ARG A 586 -28.83 20.62 -18.75
C ARG A 586 -30.33 20.58 -18.66
N GLU A 587 -31.00 19.87 -19.57
CA GLU A 587 -32.46 19.76 -19.62
C GLU A 587 -32.98 19.07 -18.33
N ILE A 588 -32.25 18.10 -17.81
CA ILE A 588 -32.60 17.41 -16.57
C ILE A 588 -32.45 18.37 -15.38
N LEU A 589 -31.29 19.01 -15.23
CA LEU A 589 -31.03 19.88 -14.09
C LEU A 589 -31.98 21.12 -14.07
N SER A 590 -32.32 21.67 -15.25
CA SER A 590 -33.21 22.81 -15.36
C SER A 590 -34.64 22.54 -14.88
N GLN A 591 -35.06 21.28 -14.69
CA GLN A 591 -36.38 20.95 -14.14
C GLN A 591 -36.46 21.11 -12.62
N ILE A 592 -35.32 21.12 -11.94
CA ILE A 592 -35.22 21.05 -10.48
C ILE A 592 -34.42 22.20 -9.87
N THR A 593 -34.04 23.19 -10.71
CA THR A 593 -33.40 24.44 -10.26
C THR A 593 -33.91 25.63 -11.07
N GLU A 594 -34.02 26.79 -10.44
CA GLU A 594 -34.32 28.07 -11.11
C GLU A 594 -33.03 28.77 -11.62
N ALA A 595 -31.86 28.24 -11.35
CA ALA A 595 -30.59 28.82 -11.79
C ALA A 595 -30.49 28.79 -13.33
N ASP A 596 -30.00 29.88 -13.92
CA ASP A 596 -29.70 29.92 -15.35
C ASP A 596 -28.46 29.06 -15.64
N LEU A 597 -28.66 27.95 -16.31
CA LEU A 597 -27.64 26.98 -16.70
C LEU A 597 -27.10 27.19 -18.12
N SER A 598 -27.45 28.33 -18.78
CA SER A 598 -26.93 28.68 -20.10
C SER A 598 -25.40 28.77 -20.12
N ASN A 599 -24.81 28.74 -21.29
CA ASN A 599 -23.33 28.90 -21.42
C ASN A 599 -22.87 30.30 -21.01
N GLU A 600 -23.73 31.29 -21.16
CA GLU A 600 -23.50 32.69 -20.83
C GLU A 600 -23.48 32.90 -19.31
N ALA A 601 -24.49 32.39 -18.62
CA ALA A 601 -24.66 32.54 -17.18
C ALA A 601 -23.74 31.59 -16.38
N PHE A 602 -23.57 30.36 -16.86
CA PHE A 602 -22.77 29.32 -16.21
C PHE A 602 -21.75 28.71 -17.18
N PRO A 603 -20.67 29.46 -17.53
CA PRO A 603 -19.66 28.98 -18.49
C PRO A 603 -18.83 27.81 -17.95
N TRP A 604 -18.11 27.14 -18.84
CA TRP A 604 -17.11 26.10 -18.50
C TRP A 604 -16.08 26.60 -17.51
N LEU A 605 -15.65 25.74 -16.57
CA LEU A 605 -14.74 26.03 -15.45
C LEU A 605 -15.26 27.14 -14.54
N ARG A 606 -16.56 27.06 -14.22
CA ARG A 606 -17.20 27.94 -13.22
C ARG A 606 -17.82 27.13 -12.10
N PHE A 607 -17.78 27.74 -10.94
CA PHE A 607 -18.48 27.37 -9.73
C PHE A 607 -19.61 28.37 -9.47
N HIS A 608 -20.80 27.85 -9.13
CA HIS A 608 -21.91 28.64 -8.62
C HIS A 608 -22.54 27.95 -7.42
N GLN A 609 -22.89 28.75 -6.43
CA GLN A 609 -23.80 28.27 -5.38
C GLN A 609 -25.23 28.37 -5.93
N ILE A 610 -25.89 27.23 -6.10
CA ILE A 610 -27.28 27.19 -6.60
C ILE A 610 -28.18 26.43 -5.63
N ASN A 611 -29.49 26.62 -5.78
CA ASN A 611 -30.47 25.80 -5.07
C ASN A 611 -31.05 24.76 -6.04
N VAL A 612 -31.01 23.49 -5.63
CA VAL A 612 -31.60 22.39 -6.40
C VAL A 612 -32.68 21.74 -5.55
N SER A 613 -33.94 21.90 -5.89
CA SER A 613 -35.09 21.39 -5.13
C SER A 613 -35.04 21.72 -3.62
N GLY A 614 -34.61 22.92 -3.25
CA GLY A 614 -34.50 23.36 -1.85
C GLY A 614 -33.15 23.03 -1.19
N ILE A 615 -32.27 22.28 -1.86
CA ILE A 615 -30.95 21.87 -1.36
C ILE A 615 -29.91 22.88 -1.83
N PRO A 616 -29.05 23.43 -0.92
CA PRO A 616 -27.92 24.27 -1.30
C PRO A 616 -26.82 23.40 -1.93
N VAL A 617 -26.41 23.72 -3.13
CA VAL A 617 -25.44 22.95 -3.92
C VAL A 617 -24.29 23.85 -4.37
N ARG A 618 -23.08 23.44 -4.08
CA ARG A 618 -21.86 23.94 -4.76
C ARG A 618 -21.81 23.24 -6.13
N ALA A 619 -22.27 23.90 -7.18
CA ALA A 619 -22.27 23.35 -8.52
C ALA A 619 -21.01 23.75 -9.28
N LEU A 620 -20.24 22.77 -9.73
CA LEU A 620 -19.03 22.96 -10.52
C LEU A 620 -19.31 22.50 -11.96
N ARG A 621 -19.19 23.42 -12.93
CA ARG A 621 -19.31 23.06 -14.34
C ARG A 621 -17.96 22.55 -14.84
N VAL A 622 -17.70 21.32 -14.54
CA VAL A 622 -16.50 20.55 -14.94
C VAL A 622 -16.95 19.22 -15.52
N SER A 623 -16.08 18.54 -16.25
CA SER A 623 -16.36 17.19 -16.77
C SER A 623 -15.05 16.43 -16.89
N TYR A 624 -15.00 15.30 -16.26
CA TYR A 624 -13.90 14.35 -16.38
C TYR A 624 -14.02 13.53 -17.67
N VAL A 625 -15.24 13.22 -18.09
CA VAL A 625 -15.54 12.40 -19.28
C VAL A 625 -15.61 13.21 -20.59
N GLY A 626 -15.48 14.53 -20.52
CA GLY A 626 -15.50 15.43 -21.70
C GLY A 626 -16.90 15.81 -22.19
N GLU A 627 -17.96 15.30 -21.59
CA GLU A 627 -19.34 15.64 -21.91
C GLU A 627 -19.84 16.85 -21.10
N LEU A 628 -20.95 17.48 -21.55
CA LEU A 628 -21.62 18.51 -20.77
C LEU A 628 -22.03 17.94 -19.42
N GLY A 629 -21.74 18.65 -18.31
CA GLY A 629 -22.10 18.17 -16.99
C GLY A 629 -21.77 19.12 -15.86
N TRP A 630 -22.24 18.73 -14.68
CA TRP A 630 -21.97 19.40 -13.41
C TRP A 630 -21.65 18.38 -12.33
N GLU A 631 -20.67 18.68 -11.51
CA GLU A 631 -20.49 18.09 -10.19
C GLU A 631 -21.36 18.89 -9.20
N LEU A 632 -22.26 18.21 -8.53
CA LEU A 632 -23.21 18.77 -7.58
C LEU A 632 -22.80 18.40 -6.17
N HIS A 633 -21.98 19.25 -5.54
CA HIS A 633 -21.51 19.06 -4.17
C HIS A 633 -22.57 19.61 -3.19
N HIS A 634 -23.05 18.77 -2.31
CA HIS A 634 -24.15 19.09 -1.41
C HIS A 634 -23.96 18.43 -0.03
N PRO A 635 -24.63 18.91 1.02
CA PRO A 635 -24.52 18.29 2.34
C PRO A 635 -24.79 16.79 2.31
N MET A 636 -23.92 15.99 2.96
CA MET A 636 -23.97 14.53 2.94
C MET A 636 -25.36 13.98 3.30
N ASN A 637 -26.00 14.55 4.32
CA ASN A 637 -27.33 14.13 4.77
C ASN A 637 -28.49 14.46 3.81
N GLN A 638 -28.24 15.21 2.73
CA GLN A 638 -29.22 15.55 1.70
C GLN A 638 -29.08 14.68 0.43
N MET A 639 -28.11 13.79 0.39
CA MET A 639 -27.76 13.05 -0.81
C MET A 639 -28.90 12.19 -1.35
N GLN A 640 -29.58 11.44 -0.48
CA GLN A 640 -30.71 10.60 -0.89
C GLN A 640 -31.79 11.43 -1.57
N THR A 641 -32.14 12.58 -0.99
CA THR A 641 -33.17 13.48 -1.54
C THR A 641 -32.75 14.02 -2.91
N LEU A 642 -31.53 14.53 -3.05
CA LEU A 642 -31.04 15.06 -4.33
C LEU A 642 -30.97 13.97 -5.41
N TYR A 643 -30.49 12.79 -5.05
CA TYR A 643 -30.46 11.63 -5.94
C TYR A 643 -31.85 11.29 -6.49
N GLU A 644 -32.87 11.22 -5.63
CA GLU A 644 -34.24 10.92 -6.03
C GLU A 644 -34.82 11.98 -6.97
N GLN A 645 -34.56 13.26 -6.70
CA GLN A 645 -34.99 14.37 -7.54
C GLN A 645 -34.33 14.31 -8.95
N LEU A 646 -33.03 14.11 -9.00
CA LEU A 646 -32.30 13.95 -10.26
C LEU A 646 -32.77 12.72 -11.04
N HIS A 647 -32.92 11.59 -10.35
CA HIS A 647 -33.39 10.35 -10.96
C HIS A 647 -34.82 10.51 -11.54
N GLN A 648 -35.73 11.18 -10.81
CA GLN A 648 -37.10 11.43 -11.28
C GLN A 648 -37.11 12.37 -12.49
N ALA A 649 -36.37 13.48 -12.43
CA ALA A 649 -36.25 14.43 -13.54
C ALA A 649 -35.63 13.79 -14.79
N GLY A 650 -34.70 12.88 -14.58
CA GLY A 650 -33.94 12.20 -15.66
C GLY A 650 -34.68 11.08 -16.38
N LYS A 651 -35.78 10.54 -15.82
CA LYS A 651 -36.51 9.38 -16.41
C LYS A 651 -36.90 9.59 -17.86
N ALA A 652 -37.46 10.75 -18.19
CA ALA A 652 -37.92 11.07 -19.55
C ALA A 652 -36.76 11.22 -20.54
N TYR A 653 -35.52 11.42 -20.07
CA TYR A 653 -34.33 11.65 -20.86
C TYR A 653 -33.44 10.43 -20.97
N GLY A 654 -33.86 9.30 -20.39
CA GLY A 654 -33.08 8.06 -20.40
C GLY A 654 -31.81 8.17 -19.54
N LEU A 655 -31.88 8.84 -18.39
CA LEU A 655 -30.80 8.93 -17.42
C LEU A 655 -30.39 7.53 -16.94
N SER A 656 -29.14 7.20 -17.12
CA SER A 656 -28.54 5.95 -16.64
C SER A 656 -27.76 6.20 -15.33
N LEU A 657 -27.77 5.23 -14.44
CA LEU A 657 -26.75 5.15 -13.40
C LEU A 657 -25.46 4.68 -14.08
N ILE A 658 -24.37 5.28 -13.71
CA ILE A 658 -23.06 4.97 -14.27
C ILE A 658 -22.01 4.83 -13.17
N HIS A 659 -20.91 4.22 -13.51
CA HIS A 659 -19.73 4.06 -12.65
C HIS A 659 -18.61 5.04 -13.00
N ILE A 660 -17.61 5.09 -12.17
CA ILE A 660 -16.31 5.72 -12.41
C ILE A 660 -15.32 4.69 -12.96
#